data_3dfe43f0ec5e1283a0e7edd1465fafe1
#
_entry.id   3dfe43f0ec5e1283a0e7edd1465fafe1
#
_cell.length_a   1.000
_cell.length_b   1.000
_cell.length_c   1.000
_cell.angle_alpha   90.00
_cell.angle_beta   90.00
_cell.angle_gamma   90.00
#
_symmetry.space_group_name_H-M   'P 1'
#
loop_
_entity.id
_entity.type
_entity.pdbx_description
1 polymer ?
#
loop_
_entity_poly.entity_id
_entity_poly.type
_entity_poly.pdbx_seq_one_letter_code
_entity_poly.pdbx_strand_id
1 'polypeptide(L)'
;MPKLPARQPSAPDDIDTALIETAESFLSEHFFDPDAEAAYKEKLAAERQRMGESLVLQEQTFSVRGSDCTMRLSALRTWTMFRVSFDHKEFAAAIEGSWSFDLQELQKPRVTNRRGSRKVWEDALDEIDEFWLDEMSDADVGALLGDDDLDEDDADDPLLDLNPAEPPPATGTDRARVKAIAKRLARNDNQPLSTEDRQWLQDTPQVLPVITEALIAAAKEHGVADPLVSAYGVMLSLELEYVRYRQDRGWDWADDMLEDFQHRLLAFANEGGDPALFMAMGHALSEARVPVSEDMQKALSDAGLRDDELIASGDLQEATREMLSELASQLDTPFEVVETLNRMDAIMPAEARSVLADILASAEQEMMRDAAAILLLDRSPEVRKSVVAALTNALPRRAMSSATLRRLIAIRGWLPEAEREPVDELIRKARLAGIEIGAWPKPLPDTEYHATMIDGSGAQSLLIVSRGTSKGCFRALLLRHGDGIVDAWQEEDLSRGRLNKMLRGTQEEVPSIKVSRDYIDMMVQHAIGSSVEKDSVPPEMFLQIAEGLNGSDWKARRLDIPAEARRLFEALPEADRSESAVERSLGEARDSLLGSDVLTTWFEDGPKVHAAMKGAARGNTDKLISTILDDVLEEHRMQWAERFVLMGMWCQAASDAKQRRMARGLITTAVALVDNRPLAEIPAMLMIAAQTVTAETANPW
;
A
#
# COMPACT_ATOMS: atom_id res chain seq x y z
N MET A 1 -53.06 16.54 -30.25
CA MET A 1 -51.71 15.95 -30.44
C MET A 1 -51.27 15.36 -29.12
N PRO A 2 -51.08 14.07 -28.98
CA PRO A 2 -50.58 13.49 -27.72
C PRO A 2 -49.10 13.79 -27.54
N LYS A 3 -48.71 14.22 -26.33
CA LYS A 3 -47.34 14.42 -25.92
C LYS A 3 -46.61 13.06 -25.95
N LEU A 4 -45.53 12.99 -26.73
CA LEU A 4 -44.58 11.88 -26.68
C LEU A 4 -43.98 11.77 -25.28
N PRO A 5 -43.85 10.57 -24.70
CA PRO A 5 -43.19 10.38 -23.42
C PRO A 5 -41.71 10.78 -23.54
N ALA A 6 -41.25 11.49 -22.52
CA ALA A 6 -39.82 11.82 -22.39
C ALA A 6 -39.01 10.51 -22.39
N ARG A 7 -38.07 10.38 -23.31
CA ARG A 7 -37.07 9.28 -23.28
C ARG A 7 -36.31 9.37 -21.97
N GLN A 8 -36.39 8.32 -21.17
CA GLN A 8 -35.41 8.09 -20.13
C GLN A 8 -34.02 8.02 -20.78
N PRO A 9 -32.99 8.65 -20.18
CA PRO A 9 -31.64 8.48 -20.69
C PRO A 9 -31.30 6.98 -20.66
N SER A 10 -30.90 6.44 -21.81
CA SER A 10 -30.28 5.12 -21.87
C SER A 10 -29.00 5.16 -21.02
N ALA A 11 -28.69 4.04 -20.36
CA ALA A 11 -27.40 3.87 -19.69
C ALA A 11 -26.26 4.27 -20.66
N PRO A 12 -25.21 4.95 -20.18
CA PRO A 12 -24.09 5.35 -21.03
C PRO A 12 -23.52 4.10 -21.74
N ASP A 13 -23.24 4.24 -23.02
CA ASP A 13 -22.51 3.26 -23.84
C ASP A 13 -21.06 3.23 -23.34
N ASP A 14 -20.34 2.11 -23.47
CA ASP A 14 -18.94 1.94 -23.02
C ASP A 14 -18.01 3.05 -23.52
N ILE A 15 -18.25 3.57 -24.74
CA ILE A 15 -17.49 4.70 -25.32
C ILE A 15 -17.82 6.01 -24.60
N ASP A 16 -19.06 6.25 -24.23
CA ASP A 16 -19.44 7.46 -23.50
C ASP A 16 -18.80 7.45 -22.10
N THR A 17 -18.69 6.29 -21.46
CA THR A 17 -18.00 6.11 -20.18
C THR A 17 -16.51 6.43 -20.33
N ALA A 18 -15.82 5.86 -21.33
CA ALA A 18 -14.41 6.11 -21.59
C ALA A 18 -14.12 7.59 -21.90
N LEU A 19 -14.99 8.26 -22.68
CA LEU A 19 -14.89 9.69 -22.96
C LEU A 19 -15.05 10.56 -21.71
N ILE A 20 -15.92 10.17 -20.79
CA ILE A 20 -16.09 10.86 -19.49
C ILE A 20 -14.81 10.72 -18.67
N GLU A 21 -14.26 9.50 -18.59
CA GLU A 21 -13.03 9.20 -17.84
C GLU A 21 -11.82 9.97 -18.40
N THR A 22 -11.66 10.05 -19.73
CA THR A 22 -10.62 10.85 -20.38
C THR A 22 -10.79 12.35 -20.08
N ALA A 23 -12.04 12.85 -20.08
CA ALA A 23 -12.32 14.24 -19.72
C ALA A 23 -12.05 14.53 -18.24
N GLU A 24 -12.32 13.59 -17.35
CA GLU A 24 -12.01 13.68 -15.91
C GLU A 24 -10.50 13.72 -15.68
N SER A 25 -9.73 12.88 -16.37
CA SER A 25 -8.27 12.88 -16.31
C SER A 25 -7.70 14.23 -16.73
N PHE A 26 -8.20 14.80 -17.83
CA PHE A 26 -7.76 16.11 -18.31
C PHE A 26 -8.12 17.26 -17.35
N LEU A 27 -9.29 17.23 -16.75
CA LEU A 27 -9.68 18.22 -15.74
C LEU A 27 -8.87 18.09 -14.46
N SER A 28 -8.63 16.86 -14.03
CA SER A 28 -7.82 16.56 -12.85
C SER A 28 -6.39 17.09 -13.02
N GLU A 29 -5.79 16.90 -14.18
CA GLU A 29 -4.45 17.40 -14.51
C GLU A 29 -4.41 18.93 -14.54
N HIS A 30 -5.39 19.57 -15.20
CA HIS A 30 -5.45 21.04 -15.27
C HIS A 30 -5.60 21.71 -13.91
N PHE A 31 -6.26 21.06 -12.94
CA PHE A 31 -6.50 21.58 -11.60
C PHE A 31 -5.68 20.87 -10.50
N PHE A 32 -4.66 20.12 -10.90
CA PHE A 32 -3.76 19.45 -9.93
C PHE A 32 -2.97 20.46 -9.11
N ASP A 33 -2.54 21.56 -9.73
CA ASP A 33 -1.85 22.64 -9.05
C ASP A 33 -2.84 23.51 -8.23
N PRO A 34 -2.70 23.64 -6.89
CA PRO A 34 -3.51 24.55 -6.08
C PRO A 34 -3.46 26.00 -6.57
N ASP A 35 -2.35 26.42 -7.18
CA ASP A 35 -2.21 27.74 -7.77
C ASP A 35 -3.02 27.89 -9.06
N ALA A 36 -3.22 26.82 -9.83
CA ALA A 36 -4.07 26.80 -11.01
C ALA A 36 -5.56 26.97 -10.64
N GLU A 37 -6.02 26.35 -9.57
CA GLU A 37 -7.38 26.57 -9.03
C GLU A 37 -7.57 28.01 -8.53
N ALA A 38 -6.57 28.56 -7.81
CA ALA A 38 -6.59 29.93 -7.33
C ALA A 38 -6.57 30.95 -8.50
N ALA A 39 -5.69 30.75 -9.48
CA ALA A 39 -5.60 31.57 -10.69
C ALA A 39 -6.89 31.49 -11.53
N TYR A 40 -7.51 30.32 -11.61
CA TYR A 40 -8.80 30.15 -12.25
C TYR A 40 -9.91 30.92 -11.53
N LYS A 41 -9.96 30.85 -10.20
CA LYS A 41 -10.93 31.62 -9.37
C LYS A 41 -10.75 33.13 -9.53
N GLU A 42 -9.50 33.60 -9.61
CA GLU A 42 -9.18 35.02 -9.83
C GLU A 42 -9.57 35.48 -11.24
N LYS A 43 -9.24 34.69 -12.27
CA LYS A 43 -9.60 34.93 -13.66
C LYS A 43 -11.11 34.99 -13.87
N LEU A 44 -11.85 34.08 -13.23
CA LEU A 44 -13.33 34.12 -13.21
C LEU A 44 -13.88 35.36 -12.54
N ALA A 45 -13.31 35.79 -11.43
CA ALA A 45 -13.74 37.01 -10.73
C ALA A 45 -13.54 38.25 -11.59
N ALA A 46 -12.43 38.31 -12.36
CA ALA A 46 -12.13 39.41 -13.27
C ALA A 46 -13.04 39.46 -14.52
N GLU A 47 -13.47 38.30 -15.03
CA GLU A 47 -14.26 38.18 -16.26
C GLU A 47 -15.78 38.08 -16.02
N ARG A 48 -16.24 38.10 -14.77
CA ARG A 48 -17.65 37.94 -14.37
C ARG A 48 -18.63 38.88 -15.09
N GLN A 49 -18.16 40.00 -15.62
CA GLN A 49 -18.99 40.99 -16.37
C GLN A 49 -19.08 40.68 -17.88
N ARG A 50 -18.28 39.75 -18.43
CA ARG A 50 -18.23 39.43 -19.87
C ARG A 50 -18.85 38.10 -20.26
N MET A 51 -19.36 37.29 -19.29
CA MET A 51 -19.78 35.91 -19.56
C MET A 51 -21.12 35.81 -20.29
N GLY A 52 -21.07 35.87 -21.62
CA GLY A 52 -22.11 35.38 -22.55
C GLY A 52 -21.70 34.11 -23.28
N GLU A 53 -20.41 33.78 -23.34
CA GLU A 53 -19.80 32.65 -24.08
C GLU A 53 -18.90 31.80 -23.18
N SER A 54 -18.60 30.56 -23.61
CA SER A 54 -17.69 29.68 -22.92
C SER A 54 -16.26 30.23 -22.94
N LEU A 55 -15.57 30.17 -21.79
CA LEU A 55 -14.16 30.57 -21.67
C LEU A 55 -13.29 29.34 -21.92
N VAL A 56 -12.43 29.38 -22.95
CA VAL A 56 -11.42 28.33 -23.17
C VAL A 56 -10.30 28.50 -22.13
N LEU A 57 -10.06 27.48 -21.33
CA LEU A 57 -9.02 27.44 -20.30
C LEU A 57 -7.73 26.87 -20.84
N GLN A 58 -7.83 25.78 -21.57
CA GLN A 58 -6.72 25.06 -22.17
C GLN A 58 -7.12 24.53 -23.55
N GLU A 59 -6.19 24.51 -24.46
CA GLU A 59 -6.33 23.89 -25.77
C GLU A 59 -5.02 23.19 -26.11
N GLN A 60 -5.13 21.93 -26.50
CA GLN A 60 -3.99 21.10 -26.84
C GLN A 60 -4.27 20.35 -28.14
N THR A 61 -3.27 20.27 -28.99
CA THR A 61 -3.37 19.59 -30.28
C THR A 61 -2.28 18.53 -30.38
N PHE A 62 -2.67 17.31 -30.63
CA PHE A 62 -1.78 16.15 -30.77
C PHE A 62 -2.20 15.27 -31.93
N SER A 63 -1.32 14.37 -32.36
CA SER A 63 -1.59 13.49 -33.48
C SER A 63 -2.30 12.23 -33.04
N VAL A 64 -3.50 11.97 -33.60
CA VAL A 64 -4.25 10.74 -33.40
C VAL A 64 -4.54 10.14 -34.79
N ARG A 65 -4.23 8.86 -35.00
CA ARG A 65 -4.41 8.16 -36.26
C ARG A 65 -3.78 8.92 -37.45
N GLY A 66 -2.62 9.56 -37.21
CA GLY A 66 -1.88 10.32 -38.22
C GLY A 66 -2.54 11.63 -38.66
N SER A 67 -3.37 12.24 -37.83
CA SER A 67 -4.01 13.54 -38.06
C SER A 67 -4.21 14.29 -36.75
N ASP A 68 -4.26 15.63 -36.86
CA ASP A 68 -4.42 16.48 -35.67
C ASP A 68 -5.76 16.26 -35.00
N CYS A 69 -5.72 16.00 -33.70
CA CYS A 69 -6.84 16.02 -32.78
C CYS A 69 -6.66 17.21 -31.85
N THR A 70 -7.67 18.05 -31.75
CA THR A 70 -7.64 19.19 -30.82
C THR A 70 -8.58 18.89 -29.63
N MET A 71 -8.02 18.91 -28.44
CA MET A 71 -8.77 18.84 -27.20
C MET A 71 -8.83 20.22 -26.55
N ARG A 72 -10.02 20.61 -26.10
CA ARG A 72 -10.26 21.90 -25.45
C ARG A 72 -10.98 21.74 -24.14
N LEU A 73 -10.44 22.34 -23.09
CA LEU A 73 -11.12 22.57 -21.83
C LEU A 73 -11.75 23.95 -21.82
N SER A 74 -13.04 24.02 -21.56
CA SER A 74 -13.77 25.28 -21.50
C SER A 74 -14.65 25.34 -20.23
N ALA A 75 -14.60 26.48 -19.52
CA ALA A 75 -15.58 26.77 -18.48
C ALA A 75 -16.88 27.26 -19.12
N LEU A 76 -18.00 26.72 -18.63
CA LEU A 76 -19.33 27.12 -19.04
C LEU A 76 -19.90 28.18 -18.08
N ARG A 77 -21.15 28.62 -18.32
CA ARG A 77 -21.84 29.74 -17.65
C ARG A 77 -21.80 29.79 -16.12
N THR A 78 -21.46 28.68 -15.49
CA THR A 78 -21.25 28.61 -14.02
C THR A 78 -19.83 28.13 -13.77
N TRP A 79 -19.21 28.65 -12.74
CA TRP A 79 -17.81 28.38 -12.38
C TRP A 79 -17.50 26.92 -11.98
N THR A 80 -18.52 26.06 -11.90
CA THR A 80 -18.38 24.62 -11.66
C THR A 80 -18.70 23.79 -12.90
N MET A 81 -19.23 24.38 -13.97
CA MET A 81 -19.59 23.66 -15.21
C MET A 81 -18.48 23.76 -16.23
N PHE A 82 -17.98 22.62 -16.65
CA PHE A 82 -16.92 22.50 -17.65
C PHE A 82 -17.38 21.71 -18.86
N ARG A 83 -16.71 21.96 -19.95
CA ARG A 83 -16.83 21.20 -21.20
C ARG A 83 -15.44 20.81 -21.66
N VAL A 84 -15.20 19.52 -21.83
CA VAL A 84 -14.06 18.98 -22.56
C VAL A 84 -14.54 18.56 -23.94
N SER A 85 -13.93 19.05 -25.01
CA SER A 85 -14.31 18.71 -26.37
C SER A 85 -13.12 18.18 -27.15
N PHE A 86 -13.38 17.13 -27.93
CA PHE A 86 -12.45 16.52 -28.88
C PHE A 86 -12.90 16.84 -30.28
N ASP A 87 -12.00 17.33 -31.14
CA ASP A 87 -12.27 17.64 -32.52
C ASP A 87 -11.19 17.07 -33.45
N HIS A 88 -11.59 16.09 -34.26
CA HIS A 88 -10.76 15.39 -35.22
C HIS A 88 -11.57 15.16 -36.50
N LYS A 89 -10.89 14.97 -37.62
CA LYS A 89 -11.56 14.77 -38.95
C LYS A 89 -12.52 13.56 -38.97
N GLU A 90 -12.22 12.49 -38.22
CA GLU A 90 -12.98 11.23 -38.21
C GLU A 90 -13.92 11.09 -37.01
N PHE A 91 -13.67 11.80 -35.91
CA PHE A 91 -14.48 11.77 -34.72
C PHE A 91 -14.57 13.15 -34.05
N ALA A 92 -15.58 13.33 -33.25
CA ALA A 92 -15.74 14.48 -32.36
C ALA A 92 -16.66 14.12 -31.20
N ALA A 93 -16.44 14.69 -30.04
CA ALA A 93 -17.34 14.61 -28.89
C ALA A 93 -17.16 15.82 -27.99
N ALA A 94 -18.15 16.09 -27.15
CA ALA A 94 -18.02 17.04 -26.05
C ALA A 94 -18.64 16.43 -24.79
N ILE A 95 -17.90 16.48 -23.71
CA ILE A 95 -18.30 16.03 -22.39
C ILE A 95 -18.57 17.26 -21.52
N GLU A 96 -19.75 17.36 -20.95
CA GLU A 96 -20.17 18.48 -20.11
C GLU A 96 -20.58 17.95 -18.75
N GLY A 97 -20.11 18.58 -17.69
CA GLY A 97 -20.46 18.22 -16.32
C GLY A 97 -20.06 19.32 -15.32
N SER A 98 -20.47 19.16 -14.09
CA SER A 98 -20.00 20.00 -12.97
C SER A 98 -18.78 19.35 -12.35
N TRP A 99 -17.64 20.03 -12.38
CA TRP A 99 -16.42 19.52 -11.76
C TRP A 99 -16.46 19.68 -10.26
N SER A 100 -16.20 18.62 -9.54
CA SER A 100 -15.99 18.61 -8.09
C SER A 100 -14.49 18.69 -7.81
N PHE A 101 -14.04 19.80 -7.26
CA PHE A 101 -12.63 19.99 -6.89
C PHE A 101 -12.19 19.07 -5.75
N ASP A 102 -13.13 18.71 -4.85
CA ASP A 102 -12.85 17.84 -3.71
C ASP A 102 -12.76 16.36 -4.13
N LEU A 103 -13.65 15.91 -5.02
CA LEU A 103 -13.69 14.52 -5.48
C LEU A 103 -12.85 14.29 -6.74
N GLN A 104 -12.43 15.37 -7.42
CA GLN A 104 -11.74 15.34 -8.72
C GLN A 104 -12.49 14.50 -9.77
N GLU A 105 -13.81 14.67 -9.85
CA GLU A 105 -14.68 13.98 -10.79
C GLU A 105 -15.75 14.91 -11.37
N LEU A 106 -16.26 14.54 -12.55
CA LEU A 106 -17.38 15.21 -13.20
C LEU A 106 -18.71 14.72 -12.62
N GLN A 107 -19.43 15.61 -11.97
CA GLN A 107 -20.76 15.35 -11.47
C GLN A 107 -21.81 15.48 -12.60
N LYS A 108 -22.64 14.43 -12.76
CA LYS A 108 -23.70 14.35 -13.79
C LYS A 108 -23.16 14.59 -15.23
N PRO A 109 -22.10 13.91 -15.63
CA PRO A 109 -21.50 14.11 -16.96
C PRO A 109 -22.49 13.76 -18.07
N ARG A 110 -22.36 14.46 -19.20
CA ARG A 110 -23.15 14.22 -20.42
C ARG A 110 -22.27 14.30 -21.65
N VAL A 111 -22.23 13.23 -22.43
CA VAL A 111 -21.59 13.23 -23.72
C VAL A 111 -22.57 13.82 -24.77
N THR A 112 -22.11 14.81 -25.52
CA THR A 112 -22.86 15.51 -26.54
C THR A 112 -22.06 15.57 -27.85
N ASN A 113 -22.74 15.73 -28.97
CA ASN A 113 -22.13 15.88 -30.29
C ASN A 113 -21.18 14.74 -30.69
N ARG A 114 -21.36 13.52 -30.15
CA ARG A 114 -20.52 12.37 -30.50
C ARG A 114 -20.69 12.00 -31.98
N ARG A 115 -19.57 12.03 -32.71
CA ARG A 115 -19.43 11.63 -34.11
C ARG A 115 -18.26 10.66 -34.23
N GLY A 116 -18.35 9.66 -35.05
CA GLY A 116 -17.35 8.60 -35.24
C GLY A 116 -17.93 7.23 -34.93
N SER A 117 -17.42 6.17 -35.54
CA SER A 117 -17.82 4.81 -35.26
C SER A 117 -17.19 4.31 -33.95
N ARG A 118 -17.78 3.28 -33.34
CA ARG A 118 -17.24 2.66 -32.10
C ARG A 118 -15.75 2.31 -32.25
N LYS A 119 -15.38 1.64 -33.34
CA LYS A 119 -13.99 1.24 -33.58
C LYS A 119 -13.03 2.43 -33.71
N VAL A 120 -13.47 3.54 -34.31
CA VAL A 120 -12.65 4.76 -34.43
C VAL A 120 -12.39 5.38 -33.08
N TRP A 121 -13.38 5.33 -32.17
CA TRP A 121 -13.23 5.84 -30.82
C TRP A 121 -12.36 4.92 -29.95
N GLU A 122 -12.53 3.60 -30.03
CA GLU A 122 -11.69 2.64 -29.32
C GLU A 122 -10.20 2.86 -29.67
N ASP A 123 -9.89 2.91 -30.97
CA ASP A 123 -8.53 3.16 -31.46
C ASP A 123 -8.00 4.57 -31.06
N ALA A 124 -8.88 5.59 -31.03
CA ALA A 124 -8.49 6.98 -30.74
C ALA A 124 -8.24 7.20 -29.23
N LEU A 125 -9.04 6.60 -28.37
CA LEU A 125 -8.89 6.72 -26.92
C LEU A 125 -7.57 6.11 -26.46
N ASP A 126 -7.18 4.96 -27.02
CA ASP A 126 -5.89 4.34 -26.71
C ASP A 126 -4.70 5.27 -27.09
N GLU A 127 -4.75 5.93 -28.27
CA GLU A 127 -3.71 6.87 -28.69
C GLU A 127 -3.74 8.19 -27.91
N ILE A 128 -4.90 8.66 -27.46
CA ILE A 128 -5.05 9.84 -26.60
C ILE A 128 -4.45 9.56 -25.23
N ASP A 129 -4.75 8.40 -24.65
CA ASP A 129 -4.19 7.98 -23.36
C ASP A 129 -2.66 7.81 -23.43
N GLU A 130 -2.12 7.27 -24.56
CA GLU A 130 -0.68 7.10 -24.77
C GLU A 130 0.04 8.45 -24.91
N PHE A 131 -0.57 9.42 -25.60
CA PHE A 131 -0.02 10.78 -25.73
C PHE A 131 0.15 11.46 -24.36
N TRP A 132 -0.83 11.34 -23.48
CA TRP A 132 -0.76 11.91 -22.13
C TRP A 132 0.35 11.27 -21.29
N LEU A 133 0.64 10.00 -21.48
CA LEU A 133 1.71 9.28 -20.79
C LEU A 133 3.11 9.74 -21.24
N ASP A 134 3.27 10.14 -22.52
CA ASP A 134 4.57 10.56 -23.08
C ASP A 134 4.91 12.03 -22.79
N GLU A 135 3.95 12.95 -22.85
CA GLU A 135 4.23 14.39 -22.62
C GLU A 135 4.58 14.73 -21.18
N MET A 136 4.08 13.96 -20.21
CA MET A 136 4.38 14.16 -18.80
C MET A 136 5.79 13.71 -18.41
N SER A 137 6.44 12.81 -19.17
CA SER A 137 7.79 12.33 -18.84
C SER A 137 8.90 13.34 -19.11
N ASP A 138 8.69 14.31 -20.03
CA ASP A 138 9.74 15.22 -20.49
C ASP A 138 9.64 16.66 -19.94
N ALA A 139 8.45 17.12 -19.55
CA ALA A 139 8.24 18.50 -19.14
C ALA A 139 8.45 18.74 -17.64
N ASP A 140 8.13 17.77 -16.78
CA ASP A 140 8.22 17.92 -15.31
C ASP A 140 9.62 17.63 -14.76
N VAL A 141 10.44 16.83 -15.44
CA VAL A 141 11.83 16.57 -15.04
C VAL A 141 12.72 17.80 -15.23
N GLY A 142 12.40 18.67 -16.17
CA GLY A 142 13.17 19.91 -16.44
C GLY A 142 12.87 21.07 -15.48
N ALA A 143 11.70 21.11 -14.88
CA ALA A 143 11.29 22.18 -13.97
C ALA A 143 11.67 21.91 -12.49
N LEU A 144 11.92 20.63 -12.13
CA LEU A 144 12.38 20.22 -10.80
C LEU A 144 13.91 20.21 -10.63
N LEU A 145 14.64 20.29 -11.76
CA LEU A 145 16.11 20.46 -11.75
C LEU A 145 16.43 21.92 -12.12
N GLY A 146 15.96 22.86 -11.34
CA GLY A 146 16.44 24.23 -11.37
C GLY A 146 17.96 24.23 -11.16
N ASP A 147 18.67 24.79 -12.18
CA ASP A 147 20.08 25.12 -12.09
C ASP A 147 20.26 26.23 -11.04
N ASP A 148 20.27 25.84 -9.78
CA ASP A 148 20.74 26.70 -8.70
C ASP A 148 22.16 26.23 -8.33
N ASP A 149 23.12 27.05 -8.78
CA ASP A 149 24.51 27.04 -8.31
C ASP A 149 24.52 27.12 -6.76
N LEU A 150 24.69 25.97 -6.12
CA LEU A 150 24.91 25.93 -4.67
C LEU A 150 26.33 26.42 -4.38
N ASP A 151 26.42 27.65 -3.90
CA ASP A 151 27.64 28.19 -3.27
C ASP A 151 28.07 27.30 -2.10
N GLU A 152 29.31 26.82 -2.14
CA GLU A 152 29.97 25.91 -1.18
C GLU A 152 30.21 26.48 0.22
N ASP A 153 29.50 27.48 0.71
CA ASP A 153 29.82 28.21 1.95
C ASP A 153 28.75 28.22 3.06
N ASP A 154 27.78 27.28 3.07
CA ASP A 154 26.88 27.16 4.23
C ASP A 154 27.07 25.82 4.98
N ALA A 155 28.20 25.76 5.73
CA ALA A 155 28.51 24.62 6.62
C ALA A 155 27.85 24.70 8.01
N ASP A 156 26.83 25.53 8.19
CA ASP A 156 26.05 25.62 9.44
C ASP A 156 24.54 25.59 9.15
N ASP A 157 24.01 24.42 8.69
CA ASP A 157 22.58 24.17 8.67
C ASP A 157 22.14 23.70 10.06
N PRO A 158 21.29 24.46 10.79
CA PRO A 158 20.81 24.06 12.12
C PRO A 158 19.81 22.88 12.10
N LEU A 159 19.51 22.28 10.94
CA LEU A 159 18.57 21.16 10.81
C LEU A 159 19.20 19.77 11.03
N LEU A 160 20.51 19.69 11.31
CA LEU A 160 21.21 18.43 11.57
C LEU A 160 21.30 18.02 13.05
N ASP A 161 20.63 18.71 13.95
CA ASP A 161 20.51 18.29 15.36
C ASP A 161 19.26 17.38 15.51
N LEU A 162 19.30 16.21 14.86
CA LEU A 162 18.21 15.25 14.82
C LEU A 162 18.38 14.13 15.88
N ASN A 163 18.54 14.49 17.12
CA ASN A 163 17.93 13.74 18.20
C ASN A 163 16.57 14.40 18.45
N PRO A 164 15.42 13.82 18.00
CA PRO A 164 14.15 14.43 18.28
C PRO A 164 13.94 14.34 19.78
N ALA A 165 14.19 15.46 20.46
CA ALA A 165 13.87 15.60 21.86
C ALA A 165 12.43 15.11 22.07
N GLU A 166 12.19 14.44 23.19
CA GLU A 166 10.85 14.07 23.63
C GLU A 166 9.89 15.25 23.38
N PRO A 167 8.75 15.02 22.70
CA PRO A 167 7.82 16.10 22.37
C PRO A 167 7.45 16.88 23.62
N PRO A 168 7.46 18.22 23.59
CA PRO A 168 7.09 19.01 24.75
C PRO A 168 5.63 18.71 25.14
N PRO A 169 5.26 18.81 26.42
CA PRO A 169 3.87 18.59 26.85
C PRO A 169 2.88 19.47 26.06
N ALA A 170 1.73 18.89 25.72
CA ALA A 170 0.67 19.60 24.97
C ALA A 170 0.23 20.89 25.67
N THR A 171 0.19 21.97 24.92
CA THR A 171 -0.17 23.32 25.40
C THR A 171 -1.68 23.53 25.46
N GLY A 172 -2.13 24.62 26.07
CA GLY A 172 -3.53 25.04 26.02
C GLY A 172 -4.02 25.33 24.60
N THR A 173 -3.13 25.80 23.72
CA THR A 173 -3.40 26.05 22.30
C THR A 173 -3.66 24.72 21.56
N ASP A 174 -2.85 23.71 21.83
CA ASP A 174 -2.99 22.37 21.22
C ASP A 174 -4.32 21.74 21.62
N ARG A 175 -4.69 21.81 22.92
CA ARG A 175 -6.00 21.34 23.41
C ARG A 175 -7.17 22.07 22.73
N ALA A 176 -7.04 23.38 22.49
CA ALA A 176 -8.07 24.16 21.80
C ALA A 176 -8.16 23.76 20.31
N ARG A 177 -7.03 23.50 19.63
CA ARG A 177 -7.00 23.10 18.24
C ARG A 177 -7.56 21.69 18.04
N VAL A 178 -7.21 20.72 18.88
CA VAL A 178 -7.82 19.37 18.92
C VAL A 178 -9.33 19.47 18.99
N LYS A 179 -9.86 20.25 19.91
CA LYS A 179 -11.32 20.45 20.06
C LYS A 179 -11.97 21.14 18.85
N ALA A 180 -11.27 22.07 18.22
CA ALA A 180 -11.76 22.76 17.03
C ALA A 180 -11.83 21.81 15.81
N ILE A 181 -10.81 20.98 15.60
CA ILE A 181 -10.77 19.96 14.56
C ILE A 181 -11.91 18.96 14.76
N ALA A 182 -12.04 18.37 15.95
CA ALA A 182 -13.07 17.39 16.24
C ALA A 182 -14.49 17.97 16.01
N LYS A 183 -14.76 19.21 16.44
CA LYS A 183 -16.04 19.86 16.18
C LYS A 183 -16.32 20.12 14.70
N ARG A 184 -15.29 20.33 13.89
CA ARG A 184 -15.42 20.53 12.45
C ARG A 184 -15.76 19.20 11.76
N LEU A 185 -15.06 18.12 12.11
CA LEU A 185 -15.34 16.76 11.64
C LEU A 185 -16.76 16.32 12.02
N ALA A 186 -17.16 16.51 13.28
CA ALA A 186 -18.49 16.12 13.77
C ALA A 186 -19.65 16.83 13.07
N ARG A 187 -19.42 18.03 12.46
CA ARG A 187 -20.45 18.76 11.71
C ARG A 187 -20.60 18.32 10.26
N ASN A 188 -19.57 17.71 9.72
CA ASN A 188 -19.48 17.34 8.31
C ASN A 188 -19.25 15.83 8.20
N ASP A 189 -20.30 15.03 8.34
CA ASP A 189 -20.31 13.56 8.45
C ASP A 189 -19.50 12.79 7.38
N ASN A 190 -18.91 13.44 6.36
CA ASN A 190 -18.16 12.77 5.28
C ASN A 190 -16.99 13.61 4.72
N GLN A 191 -16.54 14.68 5.39
CA GLN A 191 -15.35 15.37 4.90
C GLN A 191 -14.08 14.85 5.58
N PRO A 192 -13.06 14.46 4.82
CA PRO A 192 -11.75 14.08 5.37
C PRO A 192 -11.11 15.28 6.08
N LEU A 193 -10.18 14.99 6.98
CA LEU A 193 -9.31 16.01 7.58
C LEU A 193 -8.63 16.83 6.48
N SER A 194 -8.58 18.15 6.67
CA SER A 194 -7.81 19.01 5.76
C SER A 194 -6.33 18.64 5.78
N THR A 195 -5.61 18.90 4.68
CA THR A 195 -4.17 18.67 4.60
C THR A 195 -3.42 19.42 5.72
N GLU A 196 -3.84 20.66 6.03
CA GLU A 196 -3.25 21.44 7.14
C GLU A 196 -3.45 20.79 8.50
N ASP A 197 -4.62 20.18 8.76
CA ASP A 197 -4.88 19.52 10.04
C ASP A 197 -4.15 18.20 10.16
N ARG A 198 -4.03 17.45 9.07
CA ARG A 198 -3.21 16.22 9.02
C ARG A 198 -1.74 16.51 9.28
N GLN A 199 -1.20 17.52 8.60
CA GLN A 199 0.19 17.94 8.80
C GLN A 199 0.42 18.38 10.24
N TRP A 200 -0.51 19.18 10.79
CA TRP A 200 -0.38 19.61 12.18
C TRP A 200 -0.42 18.43 13.18
N LEU A 201 -1.30 17.45 13.00
CA LEU A 201 -1.33 16.24 13.83
C LEU A 201 0.01 15.50 13.70
N GLN A 202 0.48 15.31 12.48
CA GLN A 202 1.77 14.66 12.21
C GLN A 202 2.93 15.37 12.92
N ASP A 203 2.93 16.70 13.00
CA ASP A 203 4.01 17.50 13.60
C ASP A 203 3.86 17.69 15.12
N THR A 204 2.74 17.19 15.71
CA THR A 204 2.38 17.48 17.11
C THR A 204 2.00 16.21 17.88
N PRO A 205 2.88 15.19 17.98
CA PRO A 205 2.54 13.88 18.58
C PRO A 205 2.11 13.95 20.05
N GLN A 206 2.53 14.99 20.78
CA GLN A 206 2.10 15.22 22.16
C GLN A 206 0.60 15.43 22.35
N VAL A 207 -0.20 15.49 21.27
CA VAL A 207 -1.67 15.61 21.38
C VAL A 207 -2.37 14.27 21.53
N LEU A 208 -1.67 13.13 21.37
CA LEU A 208 -2.24 11.80 21.55
C LEU A 208 -2.96 11.63 22.92
N PRO A 209 -2.35 11.99 24.07
CA PRO A 209 -3.04 11.95 25.36
C PRO A 209 -4.25 12.91 25.41
N VAL A 210 -4.15 14.07 24.78
CA VAL A 210 -5.23 15.08 24.74
C VAL A 210 -6.45 14.58 23.96
N ILE A 211 -6.22 13.96 22.82
CA ILE A 211 -7.27 13.33 21.99
C ILE A 211 -7.97 12.23 22.81
N THR A 212 -7.18 11.37 23.47
CA THR A 212 -7.69 10.26 24.30
C THR A 212 -8.57 10.78 25.44
N GLU A 213 -8.09 11.77 26.20
CA GLU A 213 -8.85 12.39 27.29
C GLU A 213 -10.16 13.04 26.77
N ALA A 214 -10.09 13.74 25.63
CA ALA A 214 -11.25 14.39 25.04
C ALA A 214 -12.28 13.38 24.52
N LEU A 215 -11.84 12.28 23.92
CA LEU A 215 -12.67 11.18 23.47
C LEU A 215 -13.45 10.57 24.65
N ILE A 216 -12.76 10.21 25.72
CA ILE A 216 -13.36 9.64 26.93
C ILE A 216 -14.37 10.64 27.56
N ALA A 217 -14.01 11.92 27.63
CA ALA A 217 -14.89 12.94 28.17
C ALA A 217 -16.15 13.13 27.32
N ALA A 218 -16.00 13.20 25.99
CA ALA A 218 -17.12 13.33 25.06
C ALA A 218 -18.07 12.13 25.14
N ALA A 219 -17.54 10.92 25.19
CA ALA A 219 -18.34 9.70 25.32
C ALA A 219 -19.13 9.66 26.65
N LYS A 220 -18.52 10.11 27.75
CA LYS A 220 -19.24 10.24 29.05
C LYS A 220 -20.36 11.28 29.04
N GLU A 221 -20.19 12.37 28.29
CA GLU A 221 -21.15 13.48 28.26
C GLU A 221 -22.29 13.23 27.24
N HIS A 222 -21.99 12.65 26.09
CA HIS A 222 -22.90 12.56 24.94
C HIS A 222 -23.26 11.13 24.54
N GLY A 223 -22.56 10.12 25.05
CA GLY A 223 -22.69 8.70 24.66
C GLY A 223 -21.79 8.36 23.47
N VAL A 224 -21.47 7.07 23.32
CA VAL A 224 -20.49 6.54 22.35
C VAL A 224 -20.92 6.78 20.90
N ALA A 225 -22.22 6.86 20.62
CA ALA A 225 -22.75 7.07 19.26
C ALA A 225 -22.77 8.55 18.80
N ASP A 226 -22.28 9.49 19.62
CA ASP A 226 -22.24 10.90 19.26
C ASP A 226 -21.23 11.19 18.15
N PRO A 227 -21.55 12.00 17.12
CA PRO A 227 -20.62 12.35 16.05
C PRO A 227 -19.30 12.97 16.52
N LEU A 228 -19.29 13.64 17.68
CA LEU A 228 -18.07 14.19 18.26
C LEU A 228 -17.13 13.08 18.77
N VAL A 229 -17.67 11.99 19.29
CA VAL A 229 -16.91 10.81 19.72
C VAL A 229 -16.27 10.13 18.50
N SER A 230 -17.04 9.95 17.43
CA SER A 230 -16.54 9.44 16.15
C SER A 230 -15.42 10.32 15.59
N ALA A 231 -15.58 11.65 15.64
CA ALA A 231 -14.55 12.59 15.19
C ALA A 231 -13.23 12.47 15.97
N TYR A 232 -13.30 12.33 17.30
CA TYR A 232 -12.09 12.05 18.10
C TYR A 232 -11.50 10.67 17.80
N GLY A 233 -12.32 9.66 17.50
CA GLY A 233 -11.88 8.33 17.11
C GLY A 233 -11.03 8.38 15.84
N VAL A 234 -11.47 9.09 14.80
CA VAL A 234 -10.71 9.30 13.56
C VAL A 234 -9.37 9.99 13.83
N MET A 235 -9.36 11.03 14.67
CA MET A 235 -8.11 11.71 15.04
C MET A 235 -7.17 10.79 15.82
N LEU A 236 -7.72 9.95 16.70
CA LEU A 236 -6.96 8.97 17.48
C LEU A 236 -6.27 7.92 16.58
N SER A 237 -7.00 7.33 15.63
CA SER A 237 -6.43 6.36 14.68
C SER A 237 -5.27 6.95 13.89
N LEU A 238 -5.42 8.18 13.37
CA LEU A 238 -4.36 8.87 12.63
C LEU A 238 -3.14 9.18 13.50
N GLU A 239 -3.37 9.65 14.73
CA GLU A 239 -2.27 10.00 15.62
C GLU A 239 -1.48 8.76 16.07
N LEU A 240 -2.17 7.66 16.34
CA LEU A 240 -1.53 6.37 16.64
C LEU A 240 -0.70 5.87 15.45
N GLU A 241 -1.19 6.04 14.21
CA GLU A 241 -0.44 5.72 12.99
C GLU A 241 0.84 6.56 12.87
N TYR A 242 0.75 7.87 13.14
CA TYR A 242 1.91 8.76 13.08
C TYR A 242 2.94 8.45 14.16
N VAL A 243 2.51 8.15 15.39
CA VAL A 243 3.42 7.77 16.47
C VAL A 243 4.06 6.41 16.19
N ARG A 244 3.30 5.41 15.72
CA ARG A 244 3.83 4.12 15.30
C ARG A 244 4.88 4.25 14.18
N TYR A 245 4.64 5.11 13.19
CA TYR A 245 5.63 5.35 12.14
C TYR A 245 6.96 5.86 12.70
N ARG A 246 6.95 6.64 13.79
CA ARG A 246 8.16 7.09 14.48
C ARG A 246 8.79 5.97 15.32
N GLN A 247 7.97 5.12 15.94
CA GLN A 247 8.41 3.90 16.60
C GLN A 247 9.16 2.99 15.61
N ASP A 248 8.62 2.78 14.41
CA ASP A 248 9.27 1.99 13.35
C ASP A 248 10.63 2.57 12.93
N ARG A 249 10.88 3.85 13.18
CA ARG A 249 12.14 4.55 12.96
C ARG A 249 13.08 4.52 14.17
N GLY A 250 12.68 3.87 15.26
CA GLY A 250 13.50 3.71 16.45
C GLY A 250 13.54 4.93 17.37
N TRP A 251 12.48 5.73 17.41
CA TRP A 251 12.38 6.87 18.32
C TRP A 251 11.86 6.43 19.69
N ASP A 252 12.72 6.41 20.71
CA ASP A 252 12.41 5.90 22.06
C ASP A 252 11.15 6.51 22.67
N TRP A 253 10.97 7.84 22.51
CA TRP A 253 9.77 8.50 23.04
C TRP A 253 8.45 8.03 22.39
N ALA A 254 8.51 7.48 21.15
CA ALA A 254 7.34 6.94 20.49
C ALA A 254 6.93 5.59 21.10
N ASP A 255 7.91 4.77 21.48
CA ASP A 255 7.68 3.53 22.25
C ASP A 255 7.02 3.86 23.58
N ASP A 256 7.60 4.79 24.36
CA ASP A 256 7.08 5.22 25.66
C ASP A 256 5.66 5.78 25.55
N MET A 257 5.36 6.55 24.47
CA MET A 257 4.04 7.15 24.24
C MET A 257 2.97 6.10 23.91
N LEU A 258 3.30 5.08 23.08
CA LEU A 258 2.39 3.99 22.76
C LEU A 258 2.18 3.05 23.97
N GLU A 259 3.20 2.81 24.78
CA GLU A 259 3.10 2.06 26.02
C GLU A 259 2.22 2.81 27.04
N ASP A 260 2.43 4.10 27.26
CA ASP A 260 1.60 4.95 28.12
C ASP A 260 0.13 4.97 27.66
N PHE A 261 -0.10 5.04 26.36
CA PHE A 261 -1.46 4.95 25.80
C PHE A 261 -2.12 3.61 26.15
N GLN A 262 -1.43 2.49 25.94
CA GLN A 262 -1.95 1.15 26.31
C GLN A 262 -2.20 1.01 27.81
N HIS A 263 -1.30 1.51 28.65
CA HIS A 263 -1.47 1.53 30.11
C HIS A 263 -2.70 2.33 30.54
N ARG A 264 -2.93 3.52 29.93
CA ARG A 264 -4.15 4.34 30.20
C ARG A 264 -5.41 3.65 29.76
N LEU A 265 -5.35 2.94 28.63
CA LEU A 265 -6.49 2.18 28.11
C LEU A 265 -6.83 1.00 29.05
N LEU A 266 -5.82 0.27 29.52
CA LEU A 266 -5.99 -0.79 30.54
C LEU A 266 -6.55 -0.25 31.86
N ALA A 267 -6.06 0.90 32.33
CA ALA A 267 -6.57 1.54 33.52
C ALA A 267 -8.05 1.95 33.35
N PHE A 268 -8.40 2.51 32.19
CA PHE A 268 -9.79 2.86 31.86
C PHE A 268 -10.72 1.63 31.93
N ALA A 269 -10.30 0.50 31.35
CA ALA A 269 -11.07 -0.75 31.40
C ALA A 269 -11.22 -1.28 32.85
N ASN A 270 -10.13 -1.27 33.64
CA ASN A 270 -10.13 -1.77 35.05
C ASN A 270 -10.94 -0.87 35.97
N GLU A 271 -11.06 0.42 35.70
CA GLU A 271 -11.88 1.36 36.47
C GLU A 271 -13.38 1.30 36.11
N GLY A 272 -13.78 0.37 35.25
CA GLY A 272 -15.17 0.19 34.83
C GLY A 272 -15.57 1.16 33.72
N GLY A 273 -14.63 1.53 32.86
CA GLY A 273 -14.90 2.31 31.66
C GLY A 273 -15.93 1.63 30.74
N ASP A 274 -16.57 2.42 29.88
CA ASP A 274 -17.54 1.92 28.92
C ASP A 274 -16.90 0.89 27.98
N PRO A 275 -17.41 -0.36 27.91
CA PRO A 275 -16.82 -1.41 27.09
C PRO A 275 -16.83 -1.10 25.60
N ALA A 276 -17.88 -0.43 25.08
CA ALA A 276 -17.96 -0.07 23.67
C ALA A 276 -16.91 0.99 23.29
N LEU A 277 -16.65 1.94 24.19
CA LEU A 277 -15.59 2.93 24.00
C LEU A 277 -14.20 2.27 24.09
N PHE A 278 -14.01 1.35 25.04
CA PHE A 278 -12.76 0.60 25.14
C PHE A 278 -12.47 -0.22 23.89
N MET A 279 -13.49 -0.88 23.33
CA MET A 279 -13.38 -1.63 22.08
C MET A 279 -13.08 -0.69 20.88
N ALA A 280 -13.71 0.51 20.82
CA ALA A 280 -13.43 1.47 19.77
C ALA A 280 -11.98 1.99 19.81
N MET A 281 -11.43 2.24 21.00
CA MET A 281 -10.02 2.62 21.17
C MET A 281 -9.06 1.46 20.84
N GLY A 282 -9.42 0.22 21.18
CA GLY A 282 -8.70 -0.98 20.76
C GLY A 282 -8.69 -1.17 19.25
N HIS A 283 -9.80 -0.84 18.59
CA HIS A 283 -9.90 -0.84 17.14
C HIS A 283 -8.96 0.20 16.49
N ALA A 284 -8.83 1.38 17.08
CA ALA A 284 -7.89 2.39 16.63
C ALA A 284 -6.42 1.91 16.69
N LEU A 285 -6.04 1.15 17.74
CA LEU A 285 -4.72 0.49 17.80
C LEU A 285 -4.54 -0.50 16.64
N SER A 286 -5.59 -1.27 16.32
CA SER A 286 -5.57 -2.22 15.21
C SER A 286 -5.41 -1.53 13.86
N GLU A 287 -6.19 -0.49 13.60
CA GLU A 287 -6.11 0.29 12.36
C GLU A 287 -4.72 0.90 12.17
N ALA A 288 -4.15 1.44 13.27
CA ALA A 288 -2.80 1.98 13.28
C ALA A 288 -1.71 0.89 13.24
N ARG A 289 -2.06 -0.40 13.28
CA ARG A 289 -1.12 -1.54 13.33
C ARG A 289 -0.14 -1.46 14.51
N VAL A 290 -0.56 -0.89 15.63
CA VAL A 290 0.24 -0.85 16.86
C VAL A 290 0.20 -2.22 17.53
N PRO A 291 1.36 -2.84 17.84
CA PRO A 291 1.39 -4.08 18.58
C PRO A 291 0.72 -3.92 19.95
N VAL A 292 -0.19 -4.82 20.32
CA VAL A 292 -0.84 -4.80 21.62
C VAL A 292 -0.23 -5.85 22.57
N SER A 293 -0.05 -5.49 23.84
CA SER A 293 0.46 -6.38 24.87
C SER A 293 -0.51 -7.52 25.17
N GLU A 294 -0.01 -8.63 25.74
CA GLU A 294 -0.86 -9.77 26.16
C GLU A 294 -1.95 -9.36 27.15
N ASP A 295 -1.63 -8.45 28.09
CA ASP A 295 -2.60 -7.92 29.05
C ASP A 295 -3.69 -7.10 28.35
N MET A 296 -3.33 -6.31 27.33
CA MET A 296 -4.29 -5.56 26.51
C MET A 296 -5.18 -6.49 25.70
N GLN A 297 -4.61 -7.51 25.03
CA GLN A 297 -5.37 -8.51 24.28
C GLN A 297 -6.39 -9.21 25.18
N LYS A 298 -5.95 -9.61 26.40
CA LYS A 298 -6.84 -10.22 27.38
C LYS A 298 -7.94 -9.27 27.84
N ALA A 299 -7.61 -8.01 28.15
CA ALA A 299 -8.61 -7.02 28.59
C ALA A 299 -9.63 -6.72 27.49
N LEU A 300 -9.20 -6.62 26.22
CA LEU A 300 -10.08 -6.44 25.06
C LEU A 300 -11.00 -7.66 24.87
N SER A 301 -10.45 -8.87 25.00
CA SER A 301 -11.24 -10.10 24.97
C SER A 301 -12.28 -10.16 26.09
N ASP A 302 -11.87 -9.85 27.32
CA ASP A 302 -12.76 -9.82 28.48
C ASP A 302 -13.85 -8.73 28.36
N ALA A 303 -13.55 -7.60 27.74
CA ALA A 303 -14.52 -6.54 27.48
C ALA A 303 -15.55 -6.94 26.42
N GLY A 304 -15.09 -7.58 25.32
CA GLY A 304 -15.99 -8.13 24.30
C GLY A 304 -16.87 -9.28 24.79
N LEU A 305 -16.45 -9.95 25.87
CA LEU A 305 -17.20 -11.05 26.49
C LEU A 305 -18.12 -10.60 27.65
N ARG A 306 -18.02 -9.36 28.13
CA ARG A 306 -18.76 -8.83 29.31
C ARG A 306 -20.22 -8.48 29.07
N ASP A 307 -20.79 -8.85 27.92
CA ASP A 307 -22.25 -8.85 27.81
C ASP A 307 -22.77 -10.07 28.61
N ASP A 308 -22.81 -9.90 29.96
CA ASP A 308 -23.05 -10.95 30.97
C ASP A 308 -24.37 -11.72 30.73
N GLU A 309 -25.36 -11.16 30.05
CA GLU A 309 -26.59 -11.85 29.69
C GLU A 309 -26.39 -12.86 28.55
N LEU A 310 -25.45 -12.61 27.62
CA LEU A 310 -25.12 -13.50 26.51
C LEU A 310 -24.24 -14.71 26.93
N ILE A 311 -23.33 -14.49 27.89
CA ILE A 311 -22.46 -15.56 28.40
C ILE A 311 -23.24 -16.55 29.28
N ALA A 312 -24.21 -16.07 30.01
CA ALA A 312 -25.02 -16.91 30.94
C ALA A 312 -26.01 -17.83 30.22
N SER A 313 -26.37 -17.56 28.95
CA SER A 313 -27.43 -18.29 28.24
C SER A 313 -26.96 -19.44 27.36
N GLY A 314 -25.66 -19.64 27.14
CA GLY A 314 -25.15 -20.60 26.15
C GLY A 314 -25.37 -20.13 24.68
N ASP A 315 -25.87 -18.93 24.50
CA ASP A 315 -26.28 -18.36 23.21
C ASP A 315 -25.16 -17.58 22.48
N LEU A 316 -23.94 -17.47 23.06
CA LEU A 316 -22.85 -16.72 22.44
C LEU A 316 -22.54 -17.23 21.02
N GLN A 317 -22.51 -18.55 20.85
CA GLN A 317 -22.34 -19.14 19.51
C GLN A 317 -23.51 -18.84 18.57
N GLU A 318 -24.74 -18.81 19.10
CA GLU A 318 -25.94 -18.48 18.31
C GLU A 318 -25.95 -17.00 17.95
N ALA A 319 -25.70 -16.10 18.89
CA ALA A 319 -25.56 -14.66 18.65
C ALA A 319 -24.45 -14.35 17.64
N THR A 320 -23.31 -15.03 17.76
CA THR A 320 -22.22 -14.90 16.77
C THR A 320 -22.66 -15.40 15.40
N ARG A 321 -23.42 -16.50 15.32
CA ARG A 321 -23.97 -16.98 14.05
C ARG A 321 -24.97 -16.00 13.44
N GLU A 322 -25.85 -15.42 14.25
CA GLU A 322 -26.82 -14.41 13.79
C GLU A 322 -26.10 -13.16 13.28
N MET A 323 -25.14 -12.64 14.03
CA MET A 323 -24.31 -11.52 13.63
C MET A 323 -23.56 -11.80 12.30
N LEU A 324 -22.92 -12.97 12.18
CA LEU A 324 -22.23 -13.36 10.96
C LEU A 324 -23.20 -13.57 9.78
N SER A 325 -24.42 -14.06 10.05
CA SER A 325 -25.46 -14.21 9.02
C SER A 325 -25.97 -12.87 8.52
N GLU A 326 -26.11 -11.89 9.43
CA GLU A 326 -26.46 -10.51 9.07
C GLU A 326 -25.33 -9.85 8.27
N LEU A 327 -24.08 -9.99 8.72
CA LEU A 327 -22.89 -9.53 8.01
C LEU A 327 -22.83 -10.15 6.59
N ALA A 328 -23.06 -11.46 6.47
CA ALA A 328 -23.10 -12.15 5.18
C ALA A 328 -24.16 -11.61 4.21
N SER A 329 -25.22 -10.99 4.73
CA SER A 329 -26.26 -10.37 3.87
C SER A 329 -25.84 -9.02 3.29
N GLN A 330 -24.77 -8.42 3.81
CA GLN A 330 -24.26 -7.10 3.42
C GLN A 330 -22.97 -7.20 2.58
N LEU A 331 -22.34 -8.38 2.52
CA LEU A 331 -21.08 -8.62 1.84
C LEU A 331 -21.28 -9.52 0.62
N ASP A 332 -20.52 -9.29 -0.43
CA ASP A 332 -20.64 -9.97 -1.71
C ASP A 332 -19.60 -11.09 -1.90
N THR A 333 -18.47 -11.03 -1.18
CA THR A 333 -17.35 -11.95 -1.37
C THR A 333 -16.81 -12.53 -0.05
N PRO A 334 -16.24 -13.74 -0.06
CA PRO A 334 -15.61 -14.31 1.13
C PRO A 334 -14.38 -13.52 1.59
N PHE A 335 -13.76 -12.72 0.71
CA PHE A 335 -12.63 -11.85 1.07
C PHE A 335 -13.10 -10.66 1.91
N GLU A 336 -14.23 -10.03 1.57
CA GLU A 336 -14.84 -8.97 2.39
C GLU A 336 -15.22 -9.48 3.80
N VAL A 337 -15.68 -10.74 3.90
CA VAL A 337 -15.90 -11.37 5.22
C VAL A 337 -14.61 -11.41 6.02
N VAL A 338 -13.52 -11.93 5.42
CA VAL A 338 -12.23 -12.05 6.10
C VAL A 338 -11.65 -10.67 6.41
N GLU A 339 -11.73 -9.71 5.48
CA GLU A 339 -11.27 -8.33 5.72
C GLU A 339 -12.01 -7.69 6.91
N THR A 340 -13.33 -7.87 6.99
CA THR A 340 -14.11 -7.36 8.11
C THR A 340 -13.71 -8.02 9.43
N LEU A 341 -13.42 -9.31 9.41
CA LEU A 341 -12.93 -10.04 10.59
C LEU A 341 -11.51 -9.60 10.98
N ASN A 342 -10.64 -9.37 10.01
CA ASN A 342 -9.26 -8.92 10.26
C ASN A 342 -9.19 -7.51 10.85
N ARG A 343 -10.14 -6.64 10.53
CA ARG A 343 -10.26 -5.35 11.25
C ARG A 343 -10.49 -5.53 12.74
N MET A 344 -10.99 -6.68 13.17
CA MET A 344 -11.18 -7.05 14.57
C MET A 344 -10.01 -7.90 15.12
N ASP A 345 -9.08 -8.35 14.27
CA ASP A 345 -8.05 -9.34 14.59
C ASP A 345 -7.06 -8.87 15.67
N ALA A 346 -6.66 -7.59 15.68
CA ALA A 346 -5.75 -7.07 16.70
C ALA A 346 -6.32 -7.16 18.13
N ILE A 347 -7.65 -7.25 18.26
CA ILE A 347 -8.36 -7.36 19.54
C ILE A 347 -8.89 -8.77 19.81
N MET A 348 -8.83 -9.67 18.81
CA MET A 348 -9.37 -11.02 18.90
C MET A 348 -8.24 -12.04 19.15
N PRO A 349 -8.18 -12.69 20.32
CA PRO A 349 -7.16 -13.71 20.59
C PRO A 349 -7.30 -14.92 19.67
N ALA A 350 -6.21 -15.67 19.50
CA ALA A 350 -6.16 -16.84 18.60
C ALA A 350 -7.23 -17.89 18.93
N GLU A 351 -7.59 -18.04 20.20
CA GLU A 351 -8.65 -18.95 20.66
C GLU A 351 -10.02 -18.54 20.10
N ALA A 352 -10.35 -17.25 20.14
CA ALA A 352 -11.61 -16.73 19.63
C ALA A 352 -11.66 -16.85 18.07
N ARG A 353 -10.55 -16.57 17.38
CA ARG A 353 -10.44 -16.78 15.93
C ARG A 353 -10.57 -18.27 15.56
N SER A 354 -10.06 -19.17 16.40
CA SER A 354 -10.23 -20.62 16.23
C SER A 354 -11.71 -21.05 16.33
N VAL A 355 -12.46 -20.49 17.29
CA VAL A 355 -13.90 -20.71 17.41
C VAL A 355 -14.66 -20.15 16.20
N LEU A 356 -14.27 -18.96 15.74
CA LEU A 356 -14.85 -18.33 14.56
C LEU A 356 -14.65 -19.18 13.32
N ALA A 357 -13.48 -19.80 13.13
CA ALA A 357 -13.22 -20.71 12.02
C ALA A 357 -14.20 -21.92 12.02
N ASP A 358 -14.57 -22.45 13.18
CA ASP A 358 -15.52 -23.54 13.30
C ASP A 358 -16.95 -23.08 12.96
N ILE A 359 -17.37 -21.90 13.42
CA ILE A 359 -18.65 -21.29 13.08
C ILE A 359 -18.75 -21.05 11.56
N LEU A 360 -17.75 -20.45 10.95
CA LEU A 360 -17.71 -20.18 9.52
C LEU A 360 -17.74 -21.47 8.69
N ALA A 361 -16.92 -22.46 9.04
CA ALA A 361 -16.88 -23.75 8.32
C ALA A 361 -18.20 -24.51 8.39
N SER A 362 -18.99 -24.34 9.45
CA SER A 362 -20.30 -24.97 9.64
C SER A 362 -21.49 -24.14 9.15
N ALA A 363 -21.28 -22.92 8.66
CA ALA A 363 -22.32 -22.00 8.23
C ALA A 363 -23.18 -22.56 7.09
N GLU A 364 -24.44 -22.09 6.97
CA GLU A 364 -25.34 -22.48 5.88
C GLU A 364 -24.95 -21.83 4.56
N GLN A 365 -24.52 -20.57 4.62
CA GLN A 365 -24.08 -19.81 3.44
C GLN A 365 -22.73 -20.33 2.92
N GLU A 366 -22.67 -20.60 1.61
CA GLU A 366 -21.44 -21.08 0.95
C GLU A 366 -20.30 -20.06 1.10
N MET A 367 -20.59 -18.77 0.94
CA MET A 367 -19.61 -17.68 1.06
C MET A 367 -18.90 -17.69 2.42
N MET A 368 -19.61 -17.95 3.53
CA MET A 368 -19.03 -18.04 4.87
C MET A 368 -18.09 -19.26 5.00
N ARG A 369 -18.48 -20.41 4.42
CA ARG A 369 -17.60 -21.59 4.39
C ARG A 369 -16.36 -21.36 3.53
N ASP A 370 -16.49 -20.60 2.45
CA ASP A 370 -15.37 -20.19 1.61
C ASP A 370 -14.43 -19.23 2.37
N ALA A 371 -14.98 -18.32 3.19
CA ALA A 371 -14.21 -17.45 4.06
C ALA A 371 -13.39 -18.24 5.11
N ALA A 372 -13.97 -19.30 5.67
CA ALA A 372 -13.25 -20.17 6.60
C ALA A 372 -11.94 -20.72 6.02
N ALA A 373 -11.92 -21.07 4.73
CA ALA A 373 -10.72 -21.60 4.09
C ALA A 373 -9.63 -20.51 3.89
N ILE A 374 -10.00 -19.24 3.78
CA ILE A 374 -9.04 -18.12 3.67
C ILE A 374 -8.29 -17.91 4.98
N LEU A 375 -8.92 -18.20 6.13
CA LEU A 375 -8.27 -18.16 7.46
C LEU A 375 -7.11 -19.18 7.62
N LEU A 376 -6.84 -20.04 6.64
CA LEU A 376 -5.57 -20.77 6.55
C LEU A 376 -4.36 -19.87 6.32
N LEU A 377 -4.57 -18.60 6.04
CA LEU A 377 -3.54 -17.58 5.96
C LEU A 377 -3.45 -16.71 7.24
N ASP A 378 -4.16 -17.10 8.33
CA ASP A 378 -4.00 -16.45 9.63
C ASP A 378 -2.55 -16.59 10.13
N ARG A 379 -2.05 -15.52 10.75
CA ARG A 379 -0.69 -15.48 11.30
C ARG A 379 -0.44 -16.54 12.40
N SER A 380 -1.49 -16.96 13.16
CA SER A 380 -1.37 -17.96 14.23
C SER A 380 -1.44 -19.39 13.68
N PRO A 381 -0.41 -20.24 13.92
CA PRO A 381 -0.43 -21.66 13.57
C PRO A 381 -1.60 -22.41 14.22
N GLU A 382 -2.01 -22.02 15.43
CA GLU A 382 -3.13 -22.60 16.17
C GLU A 382 -4.45 -22.37 15.44
N VAL A 383 -4.67 -21.16 14.93
CA VAL A 383 -5.86 -20.83 14.13
C VAL A 383 -5.85 -21.64 12.85
N ARG A 384 -4.73 -21.67 12.11
CA ARG A 384 -4.62 -22.45 10.88
C ARG A 384 -4.93 -23.94 11.08
N LYS A 385 -4.43 -24.51 12.18
CA LYS A 385 -4.73 -25.89 12.58
C LYS A 385 -6.22 -26.09 12.87
N SER A 386 -6.86 -25.14 13.57
CA SER A 386 -8.28 -25.17 13.89
C SER A 386 -9.13 -25.07 12.63
N VAL A 387 -8.74 -24.25 11.65
CA VAL A 387 -9.39 -24.14 10.33
C VAL A 387 -9.41 -25.49 9.61
N VAL A 388 -8.30 -26.20 9.55
CA VAL A 388 -8.24 -27.53 8.90
C VAL A 388 -9.15 -28.53 9.60
N ALA A 389 -9.18 -28.51 10.94
CA ALA A 389 -10.06 -29.38 11.72
C ALA A 389 -11.54 -29.03 11.46
N ALA A 390 -11.90 -27.74 11.51
CA ALA A 390 -13.26 -27.26 11.26
C ALA A 390 -13.77 -27.65 9.87
N LEU A 391 -13.00 -27.38 8.82
CA LEU A 391 -13.35 -27.76 7.44
C LEU A 391 -13.45 -29.29 7.27
N THR A 392 -12.57 -30.05 7.91
CA THR A 392 -12.63 -31.52 7.88
C THR A 392 -13.91 -32.05 8.56
N ASN A 393 -14.28 -31.49 9.69
CA ASN A 393 -15.50 -31.87 10.44
C ASN A 393 -16.79 -31.43 9.73
N ALA A 394 -16.76 -30.32 9.03
CA ALA A 394 -17.90 -29.81 8.27
C ALA A 394 -18.15 -30.60 6.97
N LEU A 395 -17.09 -31.09 6.32
CA LEU A 395 -17.14 -31.72 4.99
C LEU A 395 -18.23 -32.82 4.82
N PRO A 396 -18.49 -33.74 5.78
CA PRO A 396 -19.53 -34.75 5.65
C PRO A 396 -20.97 -34.20 5.67
N ARG A 397 -21.15 -32.99 6.22
CA ARG A 397 -22.48 -32.39 6.42
C ARG A 397 -22.75 -31.21 5.47
N ARG A 398 -21.72 -30.56 5.04
CA ARG A 398 -21.76 -29.37 4.18
C ARG A 398 -20.80 -29.56 3.01
N ALA A 399 -21.30 -29.46 1.82
CA ALA A 399 -20.45 -29.54 0.63
C ALA A 399 -19.49 -28.35 0.61
N MET A 400 -18.21 -28.63 0.36
CA MET A 400 -17.19 -27.64 0.06
C MET A 400 -17.38 -27.15 -1.37
N SER A 401 -17.22 -25.86 -1.64
CA SER A 401 -17.28 -25.34 -3.00
C SER A 401 -16.06 -25.76 -3.82
N SER A 402 -16.20 -25.77 -5.13
CA SER A 402 -15.08 -26.03 -6.04
C SER A 402 -14.01 -24.93 -5.97
N ALA A 403 -14.42 -23.69 -5.67
CA ALA A 403 -13.53 -22.56 -5.42
C ALA A 403 -12.70 -22.78 -4.15
N THR A 404 -13.32 -23.22 -3.06
CA THR A 404 -12.62 -23.54 -1.82
C THR A 404 -11.59 -24.64 -2.03
N LEU A 405 -11.92 -25.72 -2.75
CA LEU A 405 -10.94 -26.77 -3.03
C LEU A 405 -9.74 -26.24 -3.84
N ARG A 406 -9.97 -25.36 -4.81
CA ARG A 406 -8.89 -24.68 -5.55
C ARG A 406 -8.03 -23.82 -4.63
N ARG A 407 -8.65 -23.03 -3.72
CA ARG A 407 -7.96 -22.21 -2.73
C ARG A 407 -7.09 -23.03 -1.79
N LEU A 408 -7.59 -24.12 -1.25
CA LEU A 408 -6.83 -25.05 -0.41
C LEU A 408 -5.58 -25.57 -1.14
N ILE A 409 -5.72 -25.93 -2.42
CA ILE A 409 -4.59 -26.42 -3.25
C ILE A 409 -3.54 -25.31 -3.43
N ALA A 410 -3.95 -24.05 -3.64
CA ALA A 410 -3.05 -22.92 -3.77
C ALA A 410 -2.32 -22.63 -2.45
N ILE A 411 -3.11 -22.39 -1.38
CA ILE A 411 -2.61 -22.06 -0.04
C ILE A 411 -1.65 -23.11 0.48
N ARG A 412 -1.93 -24.40 0.25
CA ARG A 412 -1.05 -25.49 0.64
C ARG A 412 0.40 -25.28 0.22
N GLY A 413 0.63 -24.67 -0.96
CA GLY A 413 1.96 -24.35 -1.48
C GLY A 413 2.66 -23.20 -0.75
N TRP A 414 1.95 -22.45 0.06
CA TRP A 414 2.41 -21.27 0.80
C TRP A 414 2.57 -21.51 2.30
N LEU A 415 2.08 -22.66 2.80
CA LEU A 415 2.19 -23.03 4.21
C LEU A 415 3.58 -23.56 4.56
N PRO A 416 4.01 -23.40 5.82
CA PRO A 416 5.15 -24.12 6.37
C PRO A 416 5.04 -25.62 6.15
N GLU A 417 6.17 -26.31 5.98
CA GLU A 417 6.19 -27.74 5.59
C GLU A 417 5.44 -28.63 6.58
N ALA A 418 5.59 -28.34 7.87
CA ALA A 418 4.94 -29.10 8.94
C ALA A 418 3.39 -29.02 8.91
N GLU A 419 2.83 -27.99 8.28
CA GLU A 419 1.38 -27.74 8.22
C GLU A 419 0.73 -28.31 6.95
N ARG A 420 1.50 -28.77 5.98
CA ARG A 420 0.99 -29.22 4.66
C ARG A 420 0.25 -30.55 4.71
N GLU A 421 0.70 -31.50 5.51
CA GLU A 421 0.11 -32.85 5.57
C GLU A 421 -1.38 -32.85 5.98
N PRO A 422 -1.83 -32.11 7.02
CA PRO A 422 -3.25 -32.02 7.37
C PRO A 422 -4.10 -31.43 6.24
N VAL A 423 -3.58 -30.42 5.50
CA VAL A 423 -4.27 -29.83 4.35
C VAL A 423 -4.33 -30.80 3.17
N ASP A 424 -3.26 -31.54 2.90
CA ASP A 424 -3.24 -32.61 1.87
C ASP A 424 -4.30 -33.67 2.16
N GLU A 425 -4.47 -34.06 3.43
CA GLU A 425 -5.50 -35.00 3.86
C GLU A 425 -6.91 -34.42 3.66
N LEU A 426 -7.15 -33.16 3.99
CA LEU A 426 -8.42 -32.47 3.74
C LEU A 426 -8.74 -32.40 2.25
N ILE A 427 -7.76 -32.02 1.41
CA ILE A 427 -7.90 -31.99 -0.07
C ILE A 427 -8.24 -33.41 -0.59
N ARG A 428 -7.56 -34.43 -0.09
CA ARG A 428 -7.84 -35.82 -0.47
C ARG A 428 -9.27 -36.24 -0.11
N LYS A 429 -9.74 -35.93 1.10
CA LYS A 429 -11.12 -36.20 1.54
C LYS A 429 -12.15 -35.48 0.70
N ALA A 430 -11.92 -34.20 0.38
CA ALA A 430 -12.81 -33.42 -0.47
C ALA A 430 -12.92 -34.03 -1.88
N ARG A 431 -11.80 -34.46 -2.46
CA ARG A 431 -11.81 -35.13 -3.78
C ARG A 431 -12.51 -36.49 -3.75
N LEU A 432 -12.32 -37.27 -2.68
CA LEU A 432 -13.04 -38.54 -2.48
C LEU A 432 -14.56 -38.34 -2.31
N ALA A 433 -14.96 -37.18 -1.75
CA ALA A 433 -16.37 -36.77 -1.68
C ALA A 433 -16.95 -36.32 -3.02
N GLY A 434 -16.14 -36.33 -4.10
CA GLY A 434 -16.59 -35.98 -5.47
C GLY A 434 -16.53 -34.47 -5.76
N ILE A 435 -15.88 -33.68 -4.94
CA ILE A 435 -15.75 -32.23 -5.18
C ILE A 435 -14.71 -32.00 -6.28
N GLU A 436 -15.13 -31.31 -7.34
CA GLU A 436 -14.28 -30.93 -8.45
C GLU A 436 -13.43 -29.69 -8.10
N ILE A 437 -12.26 -29.57 -8.71
CA ILE A 437 -11.40 -28.39 -8.56
C ILE A 437 -11.97 -27.27 -9.43
N GLY A 438 -12.29 -26.13 -8.83
CA GLY A 438 -12.76 -24.97 -9.55
C GLY A 438 -11.70 -24.40 -10.52
N ALA A 439 -12.16 -23.88 -11.65
CA ALA A 439 -11.26 -23.15 -12.56
C ALA A 439 -10.74 -21.86 -11.93
N TRP A 440 -9.52 -21.48 -12.28
CA TRP A 440 -8.98 -20.16 -11.93
C TRP A 440 -9.74 -19.08 -12.71
N PRO A 441 -10.01 -17.92 -12.09
CA PRO A 441 -10.55 -16.77 -12.80
C PRO A 441 -9.64 -16.38 -13.96
N LYS A 442 -10.21 -15.86 -15.02
CA LYS A 442 -9.44 -15.32 -16.14
C LYS A 442 -8.94 -13.94 -15.75
N PRO A 443 -7.64 -13.67 -15.84
CA PRO A 443 -7.12 -12.32 -15.60
C PRO A 443 -7.70 -11.32 -16.62
N LEU A 444 -7.77 -10.06 -16.23
CA LEU A 444 -8.12 -8.99 -17.15
C LEU A 444 -7.10 -8.94 -18.30
N PRO A 445 -7.54 -8.64 -19.54
CA PRO A 445 -6.70 -8.81 -20.73
C PRO A 445 -5.52 -7.82 -20.80
N ASP A 446 -5.71 -6.62 -20.28
CA ASP A 446 -4.72 -5.54 -20.29
C ASP A 446 -4.17 -5.35 -18.89
N THR A 447 -3.02 -5.97 -18.61
CA THR A 447 -2.40 -5.94 -17.29
C THR A 447 -0.94 -5.51 -17.39
N GLU A 448 -0.61 -4.43 -16.72
CA GLU A 448 0.74 -3.89 -16.60
C GLU A 448 1.31 -4.21 -15.23
N TYR A 449 2.62 -4.38 -15.19
CA TYR A 449 3.36 -4.75 -14.01
C TYR A 449 4.48 -3.77 -13.77
N HIS A 450 4.56 -3.23 -12.56
CA HIS A 450 5.61 -2.31 -12.14
C HIS A 450 6.26 -2.84 -10.85
N ALA A 451 7.52 -2.49 -10.64
CA ALA A 451 8.24 -2.81 -9.42
C ALA A 451 9.05 -1.60 -8.97
N THR A 452 8.95 -1.25 -7.70
CA THR A 452 9.77 -0.18 -7.11
C THR A 452 11.20 -0.62 -6.90
N MET A 453 12.11 0.30 -6.63
CA MET A 453 13.42 -0.01 -6.08
C MET A 453 13.29 -0.70 -4.72
N ILE A 454 14.31 -1.44 -4.32
CA ILE A 454 14.41 -2.00 -2.98
C ILE A 454 15.00 -0.91 -2.07
N ASP A 455 14.30 -0.55 -1.02
CA ASP A 455 14.73 0.47 -0.05
C ASP A 455 15.68 -0.06 1.04
N GLY A 456 16.05 0.80 1.98
CA GLY A 456 16.95 0.47 3.10
C GLY A 456 16.38 -0.61 4.02
N SER A 457 15.07 -0.64 4.23
CA SER A 457 14.39 -1.69 5.01
C SER A 457 14.32 -3.04 4.28
N GLY A 458 14.79 -3.10 3.02
CA GLY A 458 14.65 -4.26 2.14
C GLY A 458 13.26 -4.42 1.55
N ALA A 459 12.42 -3.37 1.61
CA ALA A 459 11.08 -3.43 1.07
C ALA A 459 11.06 -3.12 -0.44
N GLN A 460 10.16 -3.78 -1.17
CA GLN A 460 9.87 -3.58 -2.58
C GLN A 460 8.37 -3.72 -2.82
N SER A 461 7.77 -2.74 -3.50
CA SER A 461 6.39 -2.84 -3.95
C SER A 461 6.31 -3.39 -5.37
N LEU A 462 5.41 -4.35 -5.58
CA LEU A 462 5.00 -4.82 -6.90
C LEU A 462 3.60 -4.27 -7.17
N LEU A 463 3.48 -3.42 -8.19
CA LEU A 463 2.23 -2.75 -8.55
C LEU A 463 1.69 -3.39 -9.82
N ILE A 464 0.43 -3.78 -9.82
CA ILE A 464 -0.22 -4.46 -10.93
C ILE A 464 -1.48 -3.69 -11.30
N VAL A 465 -1.49 -3.12 -12.49
CA VAL A 465 -2.61 -2.36 -13.03
C VAL A 465 -3.29 -3.18 -14.11
N SER A 466 -4.51 -3.63 -13.85
CA SER A 466 -5.30 -4.39 -14.82
C SER A 466 -6.43 -3.53 -15.35
N ARG A 467 -6.47 -3.32 -16.67
CA ARG A 467 -7.51 -2.52 -17.32
C ARG A 467 -8.54 -3.44 -17.97
N GLY A 468 -9.79 -3.28 -17.57
CA GLY A 468 -10.93 -3.91 -18.24
C GLY A 468 -11.51 -2.98 -19.31
N THR A 469 -12.62 -3.40 -19.91
CA THR A 469 -13.32 -2.61 -20.94
C THR A 469 -13.97 -1.35 -20.38
N SER A 470 -14.49 -1.38 -19.15
CA SER A 470 -15.16 -0.25 -18.49
C SER A 470 -14.54 0.11 -17.14
N LYS A 471 -14.02 -0.85 -16.43
CA LYS A 471 -13.45 -0.70 -15.10
C LYS A 471 -12.21 -1.57 -14.98
N GLY A 472 -11.30 -1.19 -14.10
CA GLY A 472 -10.06 -1.90 -13.87
C GLY A 472 -9.81 -2.18 -12.39
N CYS A 473 -8.63 -2.71 -12.10
CA CYS A 473 -8.21 -3.08 -10.77
C CYS A 473 -6.75 -2.68 -10.56
N PHE A 474 -6.47 -2.03 -9.44
CA PHE A 474 -5.12 -1.76 -8.96
C PHE A 474 -4.79 -2.76 -7.85
N ARG A 475 -3.60 -3.37 -7.91
CA ARG A 475 -3.13 -4.33 -6.92
C ARG A 475 -1.73 -3.97 -6.49
N ALA A 476 -1.44 -4.14 -5.21
CA ALA A 476 -0.11 -3.95 -4.68
C ALA A 476 0.28 -5.13 -3.77
N LEU A 477 1.53 -5.54 -3.89
CA LEU A 477 2.18 -6.49 -2.98
C LEU A 477 3.40 -5.79 -2.41
N LEU A 478 3.51 -5.75 -1.09
CA LEU A 478 4.71 -5.30 -0.40
C LEU A 478 5.55 -6.53 -0.03
N LEU A 479 6.71 -6.63 -0.63
CA LEU A 479 7.70 -7.63 -0.30
C LEU A 479 8.73 -7.02 0.64
N ARG A 480 9.20 -7.78 1.63
CA ARG A 480 10.34 -7.39 2.46
C ARG A 480 11.36 -8.51 2.47
N HIS A 481 12.63 -8.13 2.26
CA HIS A 481 13.73 -9.06 2.26
C HIS A 481 13.79 -9.86 3.56
N GLY A 482 13.83 -11.17 3.45
CA GLY A 482 13.84 -12.08 4.60
C GLY A 482 12.46 -12.34 5.22
N ASP A 483 11.47 -11.47 5.09
CA ASP A 483 10.13 -11.64 5.67
C ASP A 483 9.11 -12.18 4.66
N GLY A 484 9.37 -11.97 3.37
CA GLY A 484 8.50 -12.44 2.29
C GLY A 484 7.44 -11.41 1.90
N ILE A 485 6.19 -11.85 1.75
CA ILE A 485 5.07 -10.96 1.42
C ILE A 485 4.49 -10.43 2.75
N VAL A 486 4.71 -9.15 3.03
CA VAL A 486 4.30 -8.53 4.31
C VAL A 486 2.98 -7.78 4.21
N ASP A 487 2.59 -7.35 3.00
CA ASP A 487 1.30 -6.74 2.77
C ASP A 487 0.79 -7.05 1.35
N ALA A 488 -0.54 -7.04 1.20
CA ALA A 488 -1.21 -7.26 -0.06
C ALA A 488 -2.57 -6.56 -0.03
N TRP A 489 -2.85 -5.71 -1.01
CA TRP A 489 -4.14 -5.06 -1.12
C TRP A 489 -4.54 -4.86 -2.58
N GLN A 490 -5.83 -4.66 -2.83
CA GLN A 490 -6.34 -4.31 -4.15
C GLN A 490 -7.55 -3.39 -4.04
N GLU A 491 -7.75 -2.61 -5.09
CA GLU A 491 -8.94 -1.79 -5.29
C GLU A 491 -9.51 -2.14 -6.66
N GLU A 492 -10.77 -2.58 -6.68
CA GLU A 492 -11.49 -3.00 -7.89
C GLU A 492 -12.44 -1.91 -8.36
N ASP A 493 -13.00 -2.11 -9.53
CA ASP A 493 -14.01 -1.22 -10.11
C ASP A 493 -13.54 0.22 -10.36
N LEU A 494 -12.23 0.40 -10.51
CA LEU A 494 -11.61 1.70 -10.74
C LEU A 494 -11.80 2.19 -12.17
N SER A 495 -12.04 3.49 -12.33
CA SER A 495 -11.93 4.17 -13.62
C SER A 495 -10.47 4.21 -14.08
N ARG A 496 -10.25 4.36 -15.40
CA ARG A 496 -8.89 4.50 -15.95
C ARG A 496 -8.15 5.70 -15.35
N GLY A 497 -8.85 6.83 -15.17
CA GLY A 497 -8.27 8.03 -14.56
C GLY A 497 -7.76 7.78 -13.15
N ARG A 498 -8.55 7.08 -12.32
CA ARG A 498 -8.14 6.75 -10.95
C ARG A 498 -6.97 5.75 -10.90
N LEU A 499 -6.97 4.74 -11.80
CA LEU A 499 -5.85 3.82 -11.94
C LEU A 499 -4.53 4.54 -12.25
N ASN A 500 -4.56 5.46 -13.23
CA ASN A 500 -3.39 6.22 -13.62
C ASN A 500 -2.93 7.18 -12.50
N LYS A 501 -3.88 7.79 -11.77
CA LYS A 501 -3.56 8.64 -10.60
C LYS A 501 -2.89 7.84 -9.49
N MET A 502 -3.41 6.66 -9.16
CA MET A 502 -2.81 5.79 -8.13
C MET A 502 -1.41 5.35 -8.53
N LEU A 503 -1.22 4.93 -9.78
CA LEU A 503 0.10 4.53 -10.29
C LEU A 503 1.09 5.68 -10.23
N ARG A 504 0.69 6.88 -10.67
CA ARG A 504 1.53 8.08 -10.61
C ARG A 504 1.89 8.45 -9.18
N GLY A 505 0.91 8.53 -8.29
CA GLY A 505 1.16 8.86 -6.88
C GLY A 505 2.19 7.94 -6.23
N THR A 506 2.11 6.63 -6.52
CA THR A 506 3.12 5.69 -6.02
C THR A 506 4.49 5.89 -6.70
N GLN A 507 4.52 6.27 -7.99
CA GLN A 507 5.77 6.52 -8.72
C GLN A 507 6.47 7.81 -8.30
N GLU A 508 5.73 8.80 -7.86
CA GLU A 508 6.23 10.06 -7.29
C GLU A 508 6.90 9.84 -5.92
N GLU A 509 6.36 8.92 -5.12
CA GLU A 509 6.92 8.57 -3.81
C GLU A 509 8.15 7.67 -3.92
N VAL A 510 8.11 6.65 -4.79
CA VAL A 510 9.21 5.68 -4.94
C VAL A 510 9.44 5.35 -6.41
N PRO A 511 10.67 5.54 -6.93
CA PRO A 511 10.99 5.19 -8.32
C PRO A 511 10.60 3.76 -8.67
N SER A 512 9.80 3.57 -9.71
CA SER A 512 9.37 2.28 -10.19
C SER A 512 9.61 2.13 -11.70
N ILE A 513 9.72 0.91 -12.16
CA ILE A 513 9.86 0.58 -13.59
C ILE A 513 8.82 -0.44 -14.02
N LYS A 514 8.46 -0.42 -15.28
CA LYS A 514 7.64 -1.46 -15.89
C LYS A 514 8.45 -2.76 -16.00
N VAL A 515 7.87 -3.87 -15.53
CA VAL A 515 8.52 -5.19 -15.52
C VAL A 515 7.65 -6.22 -16.24
N SER A 516 8.24 -7.37 -16.56
CA SER A 516 7.50 -8.47 -17.17
C SER A 516 6.70 -9.27 -16.13
N ARG A 517 5.71 -10.03 -16.58
CA ARG A 517 5.00 -10.99 -15.76
C ARG A 517 5.95 -12.03 -15.14
N ASP A 518 6.94 -12.50 -15.88
CA ASP A 518 7.94 -13.47 -15.39
C ASP A 518 8.75 -12.92 -14.22
N TYR A 519 9.04 -11.60 -14.23
CA TYR A 519 9.68 -10.94 -13.10
C TYR A 519 8.79 -10.99 -11.86
N ILE A 520 7.51 -10.64 -12.00
CA ILE A 520 6.53 -10.71 -10.89
C ILE A 520 6.44 -12.13 -10.36
N ASP A 521 6.28 -13.13 -11.23
CA ASP A 521 6.14 -14.54 -10.84
C ASP A 521 7.36 -15.03 -10.07
N MET A 522 8.56 -14.63 -10.50
CA MET A 522 9.81 -14.96 -9.83
C MET A 522 9.91 -14.31 -8.46
N MET A 523 9.62 -12.98 -8.35
CA MET A 523 9.70 -12.26 -7.08
C MET A 523 8.68 -12.76 -6.07
N VAL A 524 7.45 -13.01 -6.52
CA VAL A 524 6.39 -13.56 -5.66
C VAL A 524 6.77 -14.97 -5.15
N GLN A 525 7.26 -15.86 -6.00
CA GLN A 525 7.68 -17.21 -5.58
C GLN A 525 8.84 -17.15 -4.60
N HIS A 526 9.79 -16.25 -4.83
CA HIS A 526 10.91 -16.02 -3.93
C HIS A 526 10.46 -15.51 -2.57
N ALA A 527 9.56 -14.53 -2.55
CA ALA A 527 8.97 -13.97 -1.32
C ALA A 527 8.15 -15.01 -0.53
N ILE A 528 7.32 -15.83 -1.22
CA ILE A 528 6.62 -16.95 -0.56
C ILE A 528 7.65 -17.91 0.06
N GLY A 529 8.76 -18.19 -0.64
CA GLY A 529 9.86 -19.00 -0.10
C GLY A 529 10.44 -18.42 1.19
N SER A 530 10.63 -17.09 1.23
CA SER A 530 11.09 -16.38 2.44
C SER A 530 10.10 -16.50 3.61
N SER A 531 8.80 -16.30 3.34
CA SER A 531 7.76 -16.49 4.37
C SER A 531 7.79 -17.89 4.96
N VAL A 532 7.85 -18.91 4.10
CA VAL A 532 7.88 -20.33 4.52
C VAL A 532 9.12 -20.66 5.36
N GLU A 533 10.29 -20.12 5.02
CA GLU A 533 11.53 -20.31 5.81
C GLU A 533 11.44 -19.72 7.23
N LYS A 534 10.57 -18.71 7.42
CA LYS A 534 10.29 -18.09 8.73
C LYS A 534 9.04 -18.65 9.42
N ASP A 535 8.53 -19.79 8.97
CA ASP A 535 7.27 -20.38 9.46
C ASP A 535 6.08 -19.42 9.40
N SER A 536 6.13 -18.43 8.51
CA SER A 536 5.07 -17.45 8.26
C SER A 536 4.30 -17.74 6.97
N VAL A 537 3.17 -17.07 6.80
CA VAL A 537 2.29 -17.19 5.63
C VAL A 537 2.04 -15.80 5.02
N PRO A 538 1.76 -15.71 3.72
CA PRO A 538 1.34 -14.46 3.11
C PRO A 538 0.03 -13.93 3.72
N PRO A 539 -0.25 -12.63 3.70
CA PRO A 539 -1.53 -12.07 4.13
C PRO A 539 -2.70 -12.60 3.28
N GLU A 540 -3.89 -12.63 3.85
CA GLU A 540 -5.08 -13.25 3.24
C GLU A 540 -5.45 -12.62 1.89
N MET A 541 -5.28 -11.30 1.75
CA MET A 541 -5.55 -10.57 0.52
C MET A 541 -4.63 -10.99 -0.64
N PHE A 542 -3.49 -11.59 -0.36
CA PHE A 542 -2.62 -12.17 -1.37
C PHE A 542 -3.32 -13.27 -2.19
N LEU A 543 -4.21 -14.05 -1.56
CA LEU A 543 -4.98 -15.07 -2.27
C LEU A 543 -5.92 -14.45 -3.33
N GLN A 544 -6.56 -13.33 -3.01
CA GLN A 544 -7.43 -12.62 -3.95
C GLN A 544 -6.63 -12.10 -5.15
N ILE A 545 -5.46 -11.51 -4.89
CA ILE A 545 -4.54 -11.07 -5.95
C ILE A 545 -4.09 -12.25 -6.81
N ALA A 546 -3.73 -13.37 -6.19
CA ALA A 546 -3.36 -14.59 -6.92
C ALA A 546 -4.50 -15.11 -7.79
N GLU A 547 -5.76 -15.07 -7.30
CA GLU A 547 -6.94 -15.43 -8.09
C GLU A 547 -7.12 -14.49 -9.28
N GLY A 548 -7.03 -13.17 -9.07
CA GLY A 548 -7.20 -12.17 -10.13
C GLY A 548 -6.13 -12.21 -11.22
N LEU A 549 -4.95 -12.75 -10.92
CA LEU A 549 -3.82 -12.85 -11.83
C LEU A 549 -3.58 -14.27 -12.37
N ASN A 550 -4.42 -15.25 -12.03
CA ASN A 550 -4.16 -16.66 -12.33
C ASN A 550 -2.79 -17.14 -11.82
N GLY A 551 -2.52 -16.88 -10.55
CA GLY A 551 -1.27 -17.25 -9.85
C GLY A 551 -1.19 -18.74 -9.49
N SER A 552 -1.72 -19.66 -10.31
CA SER A 552 -1.78 -21.10 -10.07
C SER A 552 -0.40 -21.75 -9.85
N ASP A 553 0.65 -21.15 -10.40
CA ASP A 553 2.01 -21.64 -10.31
C ASP A 553 2.84 -20.95 -9.21
N TRP A 554 2.25 -20.02 -8.47
CA TRP A 554 2.92 -19.37 -7.35
C TRP A 554 3.09 -20.34 -6.18
N LYS A 555 4.33 -20.77 -5.97
CA LYS A 555 4.72 -21.72 -4.92
C LYS A 555 5.99 -21.22 -4.24
N ALA A 556 6.20 -21.63 -3.01
CA ALA A 556 7.43 -21.35 -2.27
C ALA A 556 8.66 -21.83 -3.06
N ARG A 557 9.49 -20.90 -3.53
CA ARG A 557 10.71 -21.18 -4.27
C ARG A 557 11.73 -20.07 -4.07
N ARG A 558 12.70 -20.30 -3.19
CA ARG A 558 13.83 -19.40 -3.02
C ARG A 558 14.74 -19.40 -4.23
N LEU A 559 15.27 -18.24 -4.57
CA LEU A 559 16.40 -18.13 -5.49
C LEU A 559 17.65 -18.67 -4.81
N ASP A 560 18.44 -19.44 -5.54
CA ASP A 560 19.81 -19.78 -5.13
C ASP A 560 20.69 -18.56 -5.43
N ILE A 561 20.88 -17.71 -4.43
CA ILE A 561 21.57 -16.43 -4.58
C ILE A 561 22.99 -16.59 -5.13
N PRO A 562 23.84 -17.52 -4.63
CA PRO A 562 25.14 -17.78 -5.22
C PRO A 562 25.10 -18.17 -6.69
N ALA A 563 24.19 -19.07 -7.06
CA ALA A 563 24.05 -19.50 -8.44
C ALA A 563 23.52 -18.36 -9.32
N GLU A 564 22.56 -17.60 -8.82
CA GLU A 564 21.94 -16.50 -9.55
C GLU A 564 22.91 -15.32 -9.77
N ALA A 565 23.68 -14.94 -8.74
CA ALA A 565 24.73 -13.93 -8.86
C ALA A 565 25.72 -14.28 -9.97
N ARG A 566 26.23 -15.53 -9.99
CA ARG A 566 27.17 -16.00 -11.01
C ARG A 566 26.50 -16.04 -12.38
N ARG A 567 25.27 -16.53 -12.50
CA ARG A 567 24.51 -16.55 -13.76
C ARG A 567 24.36 -15.14 -14.36
N LEU A 568 23.98 -14.16 -13.53
CA LEU A 568 23.82 -12.77 -13.95
C LEU A 568 25.17 -12.17 -14.38
N PHE A 569 26.25 -12.47 -13.67
CA PHE A 569 27.59 -12.01 -14.00
C PHE A 569 28.10 -12.64 -15.31
N GLU A 570 27.89 -13.92 -15.50
CA GLU A 570 28.25 -14.63 -16.73
C GLU A 570 27.47 -14.13 -17.95
N ALA A 571 26.28 -13.61 -17.76
CA ALA A 571 25.48 -12.99 -18.80
C ALA A 571 25.95 -11.57 -19.19
N LEU A 572 26.86 -10.96 -18.41
CA LEU A 572 27.48 -9.68 -18.80
C LEU A 572 28.38 -9.86 -20.01
N PRO A 573 28.58 -8.83 -20.85
CA PRO A 573 29.53 -8.84 -21.93
C PRO A 573 30.94 -9.28 -21.46
N GLU A 574 31.67 -10.02 -22.25
CA GLU A 574 33.00 -10.51 -21.90
C GLU A 574 33.97 -9.37 -21.52
N ALA A 575 33.87 -8.25 -22.19
CA ALA A 575 34.65 -7.05 -21.87
C ALA A 575 34.40 -6.52 -20.44
N ASP A 576 33.18 -6.69 -19.90
CA ASP A 576 32.78 -6.25 -18.58
C ASP A 576 33.19 -7.26 -17.48
N ARG A 577 33.66 -8.45 -17.84
CA ARG A 577 34.13 -9.50 -16.91
C ARG A 577 35.62 -9.55 -16.72
N SER A 578 36.39 -8.70 -17.43
CA SER A 578 37.85 -8.61 -17.20
C SER A 578 38.14 -8.01 -15.81
N GLU A 579 39.29 -8.38 -15.22
CA GLU A 579 39.69 -7.94 -13.88
C GLU A 579 39.60 -6.41 -13.72
N SER A 580 40.10 -5.64 -14.69
CA SER A 580 40.04 -4.18 -14.68
C SER A 580 38.61 -3.62 -14.82
N ALA A 581 37.72 -4.35 -15.50
CA ALA A 581 36.31 -3.97 -15.61
C ALA A 581 35.56 -4.29 -14.32
N VAL A 582 35.87 -5.39 -13.66
CA VAL A 582 35.33 -5.76 -12.36
C VAL A 582 35.66 -4.67 -11.32
N GLU A 583 36.93 -4.25 -11.19
CA GLU A 583 37.30 -3.21 -10.25
C GLU A 583 36.56 -1.89 -10.53
N ARG A 584 36.42 -1.52 -11.80
CA ARG A 584 35.65 -0.32 -12.19
C ARG A 584 34.16 -0.47 -11.83
N SER A 585 33.58 -1.62 -12.08
CA SER A 585 32.17 -1.90 -11.79
C SER A 585 31.84 -1.88 -10.31
N LEU A 586 32.77 -2.33 -9.45
CA LEU A 586 32.65 -2.20 -7.99
C LEU A 586 32.61 -0.72 -7.55
N GLY A 587 33.43 0.13 -8.19
CA GLY A 587 33.35 1.60 -7.99
C GLY A 587 32.03 2.19 -8.45
N GLU A 588 31.54 1.79 -9.65
CA GLU A 588 30.24 2.22 -10.18
C GLU A 588 29.05 1.82 -9.28
N ALA A 589 29.14 0.70 -8.55
CA ALA A 589 28.15 0.32 -7.56
C ALA A 589 28.05 1.35 -6.43
N ARG A 590 29.19 1.74 -5.85
CA ARG A 590 29.24 2.79 -4.82
C ARG A 590 28.64 4.10 -5.33
N ASP A 591 29.06 4.54 -6.52
CA ASP A 591 28.59 5.80 -7.10
C ASP A 591 27.08 5.77 -7.38
N SER A 592 26.54 4.58 -7.72
CA SER A 592 25.09 4.39 -7.90
C SER A 592 24.32 4.46 -6.59
N LEU A 593 24.90 3.95 -5.50
CA LEU A 593 24.32 4.07 -4.17
C LEU A 593 24.26 5.54 -3.73
N LEU A 594 25.33 6.30 -3.93
CA LEU A 594 25.41 7.74 -3.61
C LEU A 594 24.47 8.60 -4.48
N GLY A 595 24.22 8.19 -5.71
CA GLY A 595 23.43 8.96 -6.67
C GLY A 595 21.94 8.61 -6.69
N SER A 596 21.39 8.00 -5.62
CA SER A 596 19.99 7.60 -5.55
C SER A 596 19.46 7.76 -4.14
N ASP A 597 18.45 8.60 -3.96
CA ASP A 597 17.81 8.86 -2.66
C ASP A 597 17.31 7.57 -1.98
N VAL A 598 16.80 6.61 -2.77
CA VAL A 598 16.36 5.30 -2.24
C VAL A 598 17.56 4.45 -1.79
N LEU A 599 18.65 4.41 -2.56
CA LEU A 599 19.80 3.56 -2.23
C LEU A 599 20.68 4.18 -1.12
N THR A 600 20.61 5.49 -0.86
CA THR A 600 21.25 6.11 0.30
C THR A 600 20.64 5.64 1.63
N THR A 601 19.43 5.06 1.60
CA THR A 601 18.82 4.44 2.78
C THR A 601 19.38 3.04 3.09
N TRP A 602 20.32 2.51 2.29
CA TRP A 602 20.94 1.20 2.50
C TRP A 602 22.02 1.27 3.59
N PHE A 603 21.62 1.06 4.82
CA PHE A 603 22.48 0.95 5.99
C PHE A 603 21.88 -0.08 6.95
N GLU A 604 22.65 -0.52 7.93
CA GLU A 604 22.17 -1.39 9.01
C GLU A 604 21.74 -0.54 10.21
N ASP A 605 20.76 -1.00 10.94
CA ASP A 605 20.28 -0.42 12.17
C ASP A 605 20.05 -1.50 13.25
N GLY A 606 19.65 -1.09 14.42
CA GLY A 606 19.22 -1.98 15.49
C GLY A 606 20.27 -2.36 16.52
N PRO A 607 19.93 -3.29 17.44
CA PRO A 607 20.71 -3.53 18.66
C PRO A 607 22.17 -3.96 18.44
N LYS A 608 22.45 -4.67 17.34
CA LYS A 608 23.82 -5.11 17.01
C LYS A 608 24.71 -3.95 16.61
N VAL A 609 24.19 -3.03 15.76
CA VAL A 609 24.89 -1.81 15.35
C VAL A 609 25.18 -0.99 16.59
N HIS A 610 24.18 -0.77 17.43
CA HIS A 610 24.32 -0.05 18.68
C HIS A 610 25.36 -0.66 19.63
N ALA A 611 25.39 -2.00 19.80
CA ALA A 611 26.37 -2.70 20.60
C ALA A 611 27.80 -2.54 20.03
N ALA A 612 27.95 -2.69 18.70
CA ALA A 612 29.22 -2.51 18.02
C ALA A 612 29.76 -1.07 18.16
N MET A 613 28.89 -0.08 18.01
CA MET A 613 29.23 1.34 18.16
C MET A 613 29.61 1.70 19.61
N LYS A 614 28.92 1.17 20.61
CA LYS A 614 29.27 1.36 22.05
C LYS A 614 30.62 0.79 22.42
N GLY A 615 31.03 -0.33 21.82
CA GLY A 615 32.32 -1.01 22.08
C GLY A 615 33.50 -0.33 21.45
N ALA A 616 33.30 0.50 20.42
CA ALA A 616 34.37 1.17 19.69
C ALA A 616 34.76 2.51 20.36
N ALA A 617 36.05 2.88 20.26
CA ALA A 617 36.53 4.12 20.85
C ALA A 617 35.89 5.36 20.17
N ARG A 618 35.18 6.18 20.95
CA ARG A 618 34.59 7.44 20.48
C ARG A 618 35.65 8.31 19.82
N GLY A 619 35.39 8.76 18.60
CA GLY A 619 36.23 9.76 17.89
C GLY A 619 37.14 9.20 16.79
N ASN A 620 37.03 7.90 16.42
CA ASN A 620 37.76 7.35 15.29
C ASN A 620 36.75 6.68 14.30
N THR A 621 36.28 7.45 13.32
CA THR A 621 35.30 7.00 12.30
C THR A 621 35.81 5.79 11.51
N ASP A 622 37.10 5.73 11.14
CA ASP A 622 37.67 4.59 10.40
C ASP A 622 37.57 3.29 11.21
N LYS A 623 37.77 3.37 12.52
CA LYS A 623 37.66 2.23 13.41
C LYS A 623 36.22 1.81 13.57
N LEU A 624 35.26 2.74 13.63
CA LEU A 624 33.85 2.46 13.69
C LEU A 624 33.40 1.74 12.40
N ILE A 625 33.78 2.25 11.23
CA ILE A 625 33.50 1.61 9.93
C ILE A 625 34.08 0.19 9.88
N SER A 626 35.33 -0.02 10.34
CA SER A 626 35.91 -1.38 10.39
C SER A 626 35.12 -2.30 11.31
N THR A 627 34.69 -1.81 12.47
CA THR A 627 33.88 -2.60 13.43
C THR A 627 32.53 -2.99 12.81
N ILE A 628 31.84 -2.06 12.11
CA ILE A 628 30.57 -2.37 11.43
C ILE A 628 30.79 -3.40 10.31
N LEU A 629 31.88 -3.28 9.53
CA LEU A 629 32.20 -4.27 8.50
C LEU A 629 32.40 -5.66 9.08
N ASP A 630 33.22 -5.77 10.15
CA ASP A 630 33.66 -7.04 10.70
C ASP A 630 32.60 -7.70 11.59
N ASP A 631 31.87 -6.94 12.40
CA ASP A 631 30.97 -7.46 13.44
C ASP A 631 29.49 -7.50 13.01
N VAL A 632 29.09 -6.65 12.01
CA VAL A 632 27.70 -6.55 11.58
C VAL A 632 27.52 -7.02 10.13
N LEU A 633 28.19 -6.36 9.18
CA LEU A 633 27.97 -6.64 7.76
C LEU A 633 28.50 -8.00 7.33
N GLU A 634 29.57 -8.51 7.98
CA GLU A 634 30.08 -9.84 7.69
C GLU A 634 29.07 -10.94 8.05
N GLU A 635 28.35 -10.80 9.16
CA GLU A 635 27.28 -11.73 9.54
C GLU A 635 26.12 -11.67 8.54
N HIS A 636 25.80 -10.48 8.01
CA HIS A 636 24.72 -10.26 7.05
C HIS A 636 25.16 -10.34 5.58
N ARG A 637 26.41 -10.81 5.31
CA ARG A 637 27.00 -10.88 3.96
C ARG A 637 26.08 -11.46 2.89
N MET A 638 25.44 -12.59 3.19
CA MET A 638 24.55 -13.25 2.23
C MET A 638 23.23 -12.52 2.04
N GLN A 639 22.74 -11.83 3.03
CA GLN A 639 21.55 -10.98 2.94
C GLN A 639 21.84 -9.78 2.03
N TRP A 640 23.03 -9.17 2.17
CA TRP A 640 23.48 -8.12 1.26
C TRP A 640 23.69 -8.64 -0.17
N ALA A 641 24.28 -9.83 -0.33
CA ALA A 641 24.40 -10.45 -1.64
C ALA A 641 23.05 -10.66 -2.32
N GLU A 642 22.04 -11.11 -1.57
CA GLU A 642 20.65 -11.25 -2.06
C GLU A 642 20.08 -9.90 -2.48
N ARG A 643 20.20 -8.84 -1.66
CA ARG A 643 19.71 -7.50 -1.97
C ARG A 643 20.34 -6.95 -3.25
N PHE A 644 21.66 -7.13 -3.42
CA PHE A 644 22.39 -6.74 -4.62
C PHE A 644 21.95 -7.55 -5.86
N VAL A 645 21.70 -8.85 -5.73
CA VAL A 645 21.16 -9.69 -6.82
C VAL A 645 19.80 -9.21 -7.26
N LEU A 646 18.87 -9.06 -6.31
CA LEU A 646 17.48 -8.66 -6.61
C LEU A 646 17.43 -7.26 -7.24
N MET A 647 18.21 -6.31 -6.71
CA MET A 647 18.29 -4.97 -7.28
C MET A 647 18.99 -4.98 -8.66
N GLY A 648 19.99 -5.82 -8.85
CA GLY A 648 20.62 -6.02 -10.17
C GLY A 648 19.63 -6.57 -11.20
N MET A 649 18.76 -7.49 -10.81
CA MET A 649 17.68 -8.02 -11.66
C MET A 649 16.64 -6.95 -11.99
N TRP A 650 16.27 -6.12 -11.03
CA TRP A 650 15.40 -4.98 -11.25
C TRP A 650 15.99 -4.03 -12.29
N CYS A 651 17.24 -3.64 -12.13
CA CYS A 651 17.93 -2.77 -13.08
C CYS A 651 18.04 -3.38 -14.49
N GLN A 652 18.18 -4.72 -14.60
CA GLN A 652 18.20 -5.40 -15.91
C GLN A 652 16.82 -5.41 -16.59
N ALA A 653 15.74 -5.39 -15.81
CA ALA A 653 14.39 -5.31 -16.35
C ALA A 653 14.10 -3.93 -16.96
N ALA A 654 14.84 -2.90 -16.57
CA ALA A 654 14.71 -1.56 -17.09
C ALA A 654 15.35 -1.39 -18.49
N SER A 655 14.82 -0.44 -19.26
CA SER A 655 15.25 -0.25 -20.66
C SER A 655 16.39 0.77 -20.83
N ASP A 656 16.67 1.62 -19.81
CA ASP A 656 17.60 2.75 -19.99
C ASP A 656 19.07 2.39 -19.74
N ALA A 657 20.00 3.23 -20.24
CA ALA A 657 21.43 3.00 -20.17
C ALA A 657 22.02 3.25 -18.75
N LYS A 658 21.43 4.16 -17.98
CA LYS A 658 21.86 4.45 -16.59
C LYS A 658 21.61 3.24 -15.71
N GLN A 659 20.40 2.65 -15.80
CA GLN A 659 20.03 1.47 -15.03
C GLN A 659 20.84 0.24 -15.44
N ARG A 660 21.15 0.06 -16.74
CA ARG A 660 22.05 -1.03 -17.18
C ARG A 660 23.48 -0.91 -16.63
N ARG A 661 23.98 0.32 -16.47
CA ARG A 661 25.29 0.54 -15.82
C ARG A 661 25.22 0.21 -14.34
N MET A 662 24.17 0.65 -13.65
CA MET A 662 23.89 0.31 -12.25
C MET A 662 23.78 -1.20 -12.08
N ALA A 663 23.04 -1.91 -12.92
CA ALA A 663 22.91 -3.37 -12.90
C ALA A 663 24.28 -4.06 -12.89
N ARG A 664 25.22 -3.62 -13.77
CA ARG A 664 26.57 -4.19 -13.83
C ARG A 664 27.30 -4.06 -12.49
N GLY A 665 27.29 -2.87 -11.90
CA GLY A 665 27.94 -2.62 -10.61
C GLY A 665 27.33 -3.49 -9.49
N LEU A 666 26.01 -3.53 -9.38
CA LEU A 666 25.29 -4.30 -8.36
C LEU A 666 25.53 -5.82 -8.51
N ILE A 667 25.47 -6.34 -9.73
CA ILE A 667 25.75 -7.77 -10.00
C ILE A 667 27.20 -8.12 -9.67
N THR A 668 28.15 -7.27 -10.03
CA THR A 668 29.57 -7.48 -9.72
C THR A 668 29.81 -7.47 -8.21
N THR A 669 29.14 -6.57 -7.48
CA THR A 669 29.18 -6.53 -6.00
C THR A 669 28.58 -7.80 -5.40
N ALA A 670 27.44 -8.27 -5.91
CA ALA A 670 26.84 -9.52 -5.45
C ALA A 670 27.80 -10.72 -5.60
N VAL A 671 28.47 -10.85 -6.76
CA VAL A 671 29.46 -11.92 -6.97
C VAL A 671 30.65 -11.79 -6.03
N ALA A 672 31.16 -10.58 -5.82
CA ALA A 672 32.26 -10.34 -4.87
C ALA A 672 31.89 -10.76 -3.44
N LEU A 673 30.65 -10.52 -3.02
CA LEU A 673 30.13 -10.98 -1.72
C LEU A 673 30.02 -12.51 -1.65
N VAL A 674 29.46 -13.13 -2.68
CA VAL A 674 29.28 -14.60 -2.77
C VAL A 674 30.62 -15.32 -2.82
N ASP A 675 31.64 -14.76 -3.48
CA ASP A 675 32.98 -15.32 -3.59
C ASP A 675 33.87 -14.95 -2.38
N ASN A 676 33.28 -14.41 -1.30
CA ASN A 676 33.95 -14.07 -0.05
C ASN A 676 35.10 -13.07 -0.20
N ARG A 677 35.00 -12.13 -1.14
CA ARG A 677 35.95 -11.01 -1.20
C ARG A 677 35.86 -10.23 0.12
N PRO A 678 36.99 -9.80 0.74
CA PRO A 678 36.96 -9.00 1.97
C PRO A 678 36.04 -7.78 1.82
N LEU A 679 35.15 -7.53 2.78
CA LEU A 679 34.18 -6.43 2.69
C LEU A 679 34.87 -5.08 2.55
N ALA A 680 36.01 -4.89 3.19
CA ALA A 680 36.82 -3.70 3.07
C ALA A 680 37.38 -3.42 1.66
N GLU A 681 37.38 -4.44 0.77
CA GLU A 681 37.80 -4.31 -0.64
C GLU A 681 36.60 -4.09 -1.58
N ILE A 682 35.38 -4.01 -1.04
CA ILE A 682 34.14 -3.79 -1.80
C ILE A 682 33.65 -2.36 -1.52
N PRO A 683 33.81 -1.40 -2.46
CA PRO A 683 33.50 0.01 -2.23
C PRO A 683 32.06 0.29 -1.78
N ALA A 684 31.11 -0.50 -2.28
CA ALA A 684 29.70 -0.40 -1.87
C ALA A 684 29.49 -0.80 -0.40
N MET A 685 30.19 -1.82 0.09
CA MET A 685 30.09 -2.25 1.49
C MET A 685 30.78 -1.28 2.45
N LEU A 686 31.90 -0.68 2.04
CA LEU A 686 32.52 0.43 2.78
C LEU A 686 31.56 1.59 2.93
N MET A 687 30.82 1.92 1.88
CA MET A 687 29.85 3.00 1.91
C MET A 687 28.66 2.68 2.82
N ILE A 688 28.10 1.47 2.72
CA ILE A 688 27.03 1.01 3.61
C ILE A 688 27.47 1.07 5.07
N ALA A 689 28.70 0.64 5.39
CA ALA A 689 29.26 0.78 6.73
C ALA A 689 29.40 2.23 7.18
N ALA A 690 29.86 3.12 6.29
CA ALA A 690 29.96 4.54 6.58
C ALA A 690 28.58 5.20 6.79
N GLN A 691 27.58 4.84 5.99
CA GLN A 691 26.18 5.29 6.18
C GLN A 691 25.59 4.76 7.48
N THR A 692 25.85 3.49 7.85
CA THR A 692 25.47 2.92 9.16
C THR A 692 26.06 3.73 10.31
N VAL A 693 27.37 4.04 10.26
CA VAL A 693 28.04 4.87 11.27
C VAL A 693 27.44 6.28 11.31
N THR A 694 27.16 6.86 10.14
CA THR A 694 26.57 8.22 10.05
C THR A 694 25.15 8.24 10.63
N ALA A 695 24.30 7.28 10.24
CA ALA A 695 22.94 7.17 10.73
C ALA A 695 22.89 7.01 12.25
N GLU A 696 23.75 6.14 12.81
CA GLU A 696 23.83 5.89 14.25
C GLU A 696 24.42 7.08 15.01
N THR A 697 25.38 7.84 14.42
CA THR A 697 25.97 9.01 15.07
C THR A 697 25.08 10.25 14.94
N ALA A 698 24.32 10.37 13.87
CA ALA A 698 23.30 11.43 13.71
C ALA A 698 22.10 11.21 14.63
N ASN A 699 21.89 9.98 15.11
CA ASN A 699 20.82 9.59 16.03
C ASN A 699 21.45 8.96 17.30
N PRO A 700 22.20 9.70 18.11
CA PRO A 700 22.78 9.14 19.33
C PRO A 700 21.67 8.85 20.32
N TRP A 701 21.56 7.58 20.69
CA TRP A 701 20.64 7.04 21.72
C TRP A 701 20.82 7.72 23.08
#